data_075a2fe630abcb782d6ca098c5808bb7
#
_entry.id   075a2fe630abcb782d6ca098c5808bb7
#
_cell.length_a   1.000
_cell.length_b   1.000
_cell.length_c   1.000
_cell.angle_alpha   90.00
_cell.angle_beta   90.00
_cell.angle_gamma   90.00
#
_symmetry.space_group_name_H-M   'P 1'
#
loop_
_entity.id
_entity.type
_entity.pdbx_description
1 polymer ?
#
loop_
_entity_poly.entity_id
_entity_poly.type
_entity_poly.pdbx_seq_one_letter_code
_entity_poly.pdbx_strand_id
1 'polypeptide(L)'
;MANLTRRQWLKVGLAVGGMVTFGLSYRDVAKRAIDGLLNGTSGKVTRDRIFGNALIPEAQAQTHWQQNPQQTIAMTQCFGCWTQCGIRARVNADGKVIRIAGNPYHPLSQEHPIDSSVPFSEAMEQLAGESGLDARSTACARGATLLESLYSPLRLLEPMKRVGKRGEGKWQRISFEQLIEEVVEGGDLFGEGHVDGLRAIHAPDTPIDAKHPSFGPKTNQLLVTNTSDEGRDAFLRRFALNSFGSKNFGAHGAYCGLAYRAGSGALMGDLDKNPHVKPDWENVEFALFMGTSPAQSGNPFKRHARQLASARLRENFQYVVVAPALPLSTVLADPRGRWQPVMPGSDSALAMGMIRWIMDNQRYNADYLAIPGVQAMQQAGEQSWTNATHLVIADELPTLAGQHLTLRHLTPDGEETPVVLNTDGELVDASTCRQARLFVTQFVTLADGQRVTVKSGLQRLKEAAEKLSLAQYSEQCGVPEAQIIALTETFTGHGRKAAVISHGGMMAGNGFYNAWSVMMLNALIGNLSLSGGVFVGGGKFNGVSDGPRYNMNSFAGKVKPSGLSIARSKTAYEASEEYRDKIAGGQSPYPAKAPWYPFVAGQLTELLTSALEGYPYPLKAWISNMSNPFYGVPGLRAVAEEKLKDPRRLPLFIAIDAFMNETTALADYIVPDTHNFESWGFTAPWGGVASKATTARWPVVTPATRRTADGQPVSMEAFCIAVAKRLRLPGFGDQAITDPQGNTFPLNRAEDFYLRVAANIAFMGKTPVAPANQEDITLTGVSRILPAIQHTLKADEVGRVAFIYSRGGRFAPEDSGYTEQRLGNAWKKPLQIWNADVAAHRHAITGERFSGCPVWYPARLSDGRAIDDQFPIGQWPLKLISFKSNTMSSSTAVIPRLHHVKPANLVALNPQDGERYGLQHGDRVRIITPGGQVVAQISLLNGVMPGVIAIEHGYGHREMGATQHSLDGVPMPYDPQIRAGINLNDLGFADPTRTITNTWLDWVSGAAVRQGLPAKIERI
;
A
#
# COMPACT_ATOMS: atom_id res chain seq x y z
N MET A 1 45.05 11.50 62.49
CA MET A 1 43.91 10.59 62.13
C MET A 1 42.65 11.24 62.58
N ALA A 2 41.84 11.70 61.68
CA ALA A 2 40.58 12.36 61.99
C ALA A 2 39.58 11.32 62.56
N ASN A 3 39.05 11.58 63.75
CA ASN A 3 38.05 10.77 64.44
C ASN A 3 36.72 10.84 63.68
N LEU A 4 36.50 9.86 62.83
CA LEU A 4 35.24 9.70 62.15
C LEU A 4 34.17 9.17 63.14
N THR A 5 33.00 9.79 63.17
CA THR A 5 31.87 9.35 63.97
C THR A 5 31.33 7.98 63.48
N ARG A 6 30.69 7.23 64.36
CA ARG A 6 30.08 5.93 64.05
C ARG A 6 29.16 5.97 62.81
N ARG A 7 28.47 7.12 62.59
CA ARG A 7 27.61 7.37 61.42
C ARG A 7 28.40 7.62 60.14
N GLN A 8 29.57 8.23 60.24
CA GLN A 8 30.47 8.43 59.10
C GLN A 8 31.17 7.10 58.70
N TRP A 9 31.55 6.29 59.66
CA TRP A 9 32.04 4.93 59.44
C TRP A 9 30.99 4.02 58.75
N LEU A 10 29.73 4.09 59.16
CA LEU A 10 28.63 3.39 58.49
C LEU A 10 28.40 3.85 57.04
N LYS A 11 28.51 5.16 56.76
CA LYS A 11 28.44 5.69 55.40
C LYS A 11 29.61 5.28 54.52
N VAL A 12 30.80 5.25 55.05
CA VAL A 12 32.00 4.78 54.38
C VAL A 12 31.92 3.26 54.13
N GLY A 13 31.48 2.52 55.11
CA GLY A 13 31.26 1.06 54.96
C GLY A 13 30.19 0.71 53.93
N LEU A 14 29.08 1.47 53.87
CA LEU A 14 28.07 1.31 52.85
C LEU A 14 28.55 1.73 51.48
N ALA A 15 29.34 2.80 51.35
CA ALA A 15 29.91 3.24 50.06
C ALA A 15 30.97 2.23 49.57
N VAL A 16 31.83 1.72 50.44
CA VAL A 16 32.83 0.71 50.08
C VAL A 16 32.18 -0.62 49.78
N GLY A 17 31.19 -1.03 50.59
CA GLY A 17 30.37 -2.24 50.32
C GLY A 17 29.61 -2.15 49.00
N GLY A 18 29.01 -0.99 48.73
CA GLY A 18 28.34 -0.71 47.46
C GLY A 18 29.31 -0.74 46.27
N MET A 19 30.49 -0.17 46.37
CA MET A 19 31.52 -0.22 45.33
C MET A 19 32.07 -1.62 45.11
N VAL A 20 32.27 -2.41 46.18
CA VAL A 20 32.69 -3.81 46.07
C VAL A 20 31.59 -4.67 45.46
N THR A 21 30.34 -4.49 45.85
CA THR A 21 29.21 -5.21 45.24
C THR A 21 29.01 -4.82 43.80
N PHE A 22 29.11 -3.53 43.47
CA PHE A 22 29.06 -3.05 42.09
C PHE A 22 30.26 -3.60 41.28
N GLY A 23 31.45 -3.54 41.81
CA GLY A 23 32.65 -4.08 41.14
C GLY A 23 32.62 -5.59 40.93
N LEU A 24 32.04 -6.36 41.87
CA LEU A 24 31.84 -7.80 41.70
C LEU A 24 30.71 -8.12 40.68
N SER A 25 29.63 -7.37 40.73
CA SER A 25 28.51 -7.55 39.80
C SER A 25 28.87 -7.13 38.38
N TYR A 26 29.74 -6.13 38.23
CA TYR A 26 30.17 -5.61 36.93
C TYR A 26 31.65 -5.89 36.63
N ARG A 27 32.22 -6.92 37.27
CA ARG A 27 33.63 -7.30 37.13
C ARG A 27 34.09 -7.39 35.68
N ASP A 28 33.25 -7.96 34.79
CA ASP A 28 33.59 -8.09 33.40
C ASP A 28 33.55 -6.77 32.65
N VAL A 29 32.65 -5.87 33.04
CA VAL A 29 32.57 -4.51 32.49
C VAL A 29 33.76 -3.68 32.93
N ALA A 30 34.11 -3.73 34.23
CA ALA A 30 35.27 -3.04 34.78
C ALA A 30 36.59 -3.56 34.17
N LYS A 31 36.71 -4.89 34.00
CA LYS A 31 37.86 -5.49 33.33
C LYS A 31 38.00 -5.05 31.88
N ARG A 32 36.89 -5.00 31.15
CA ARG A 32 36.88 -4.51 29.76
C ARG A 32 37.24 -3.01 29.65
N ALA A 33 36.76 -2.19 30.58
CA ALA A 33 37.05 -0.78 30.62
C ALA A 33 38.56 -0.54 30.94
N ILE A 34 39.11 -1.32 31.87
CA ILE A 34 40.54 -1.27 32.23
C ILE A 34 41.39 -1.77 31.06
N ASP A 35 41.05 -2.88 30.44
CA ASP A 35 41.74 -3.42 29.27
C ASP A 35 41.72 -2.41 28.09
N GLY A 36 40.56 -1.74 27.89
CA GLY A 36 40.41 -0.69 26.88
C GLY A 36 41.26 0.55 27.16
N LEU A 37 41.36 0.96 28.43
CA LEU A 37 42.20 2.10 28.89
C LEU A 37 43.68 1.81 28.83
N LEU A 38 44.11 0.60 29.20
CA LEU A 38 45.54 0.27 29.30
C LEU A 38 46.14 -0.23 27.98
N ASN A 39 45.38 -0.90 27.17
CA ASN A 39 45.89 -1.58 25.97
C ASN A 39 45.39 -0.98 24.67
N GLY A 40 44.51 0.04 24.69
CA GLY A 40 43.97 0.65 23.48
C GLY A 40 43.28 -0.34 22.55
N THR A 41 42.86 -1.49 23.03
CA THR A 41 42.30 -2.55 22.22
C THR A 41 40.80 -2.46 22.18
N SER A 42 40.32 -2.35 21.00
CA SER A 42 38.94 -2.65 20.60
C SER A 42 38.47 -3.96 21.22
N GLY A 43 37.28 -3.96 21.78
CA GLY A 43 36.71 -5.07 22.50
C GLY A 43 36.73 -6.40 21.75
N LYS A 44 36.90 -7.47 22.50
CA LYS A 44 36.88 -8.85 21.97
C LYS A 44 35.52 -9.14 21.35
N VAL A 45 35.55 -9.87 20.22
CA VAL A 45 34.36 -10.44 19.54
C VAL A 45 33.50 -11.15 20.57
N THR A 46 32.29 -10.66 20.82
CA THR A 46 31.30 -11.35 21.61
C THR A 46 30.70 -12.49 20.80
N ARG A 47 30.76 -13.72 21.31
CA ARG A 47 30.01 -14.84 20.74
C ARG A 47 28.53 -14.62 20.98
N ASP A 48 27.76 -14.40 19.93
CA ASP A 48 26.32 -14.50 20.00
C ASP A 48 25.94 -15.99 20.07
N ARG A 49 25.14 -16.38 21.07
CA ARG A 49 24.69 -17.77 21.23
C ARG A 49 23.79 -18.24 20.08
N ILE A 50 23.07 -17.30 19.42
CA ILE A 50 22.14 -17.61 18.35
C ILE A 50 22.87 -17.60 17.00
N PHE A 51 23.78 -16.68 16.76
CA PHE A 51 24.39 -16.43 15.45
C PHE A 51 25.88 -16.83 15.34
N GLY A 52 26.43 -17.44 16.39
CA GLY A 52 27.82 -17.91 16.39
C GLY A 52 28.86 -16.78 16.38
N ASN A 53 30.03 -17.04 15.79
CA ASN A 53 31.20 -16.13 15.77
C ASN A 53 31.06 -14.96 14.76
N ALA A 54 29.86 -14.68 14.26
CA ALA A 54 29.67 -13.87 13.06
C ALA A 54 29.56 -12.36 13.30
N LEU A 55 29.52 -11.91 14.54
CA LEU A 55 29.44 -10.48 14.85
C LEU A 55 30.83 -9.94 15.16
N ILE A 56 31.47 -9.35 14.20
CA ILE A 56 32.45 -8.30 14.44
C ILE A 56 31.61 -7.10 14.88
N PRO A 57 31.75 -6.60 16.13
CA PRO A 57 31.03 -5.40 16.53
C PRO A 57 31.39 -4.27 15.57
N GLU A 58 30.39 -3.58 15.03
CA GLU A 58 30.58 -2.33 14.29
C GLU A 58 31.28 -1.25 15.16
N ALA A 59 31.24 -1.46 16.49
CA ALA A 59 31.93 -0.65 17.49
C ALA A 59 33.44 -0.88 17.57
N GLN A 60 34.01 -1.90 16.98
CA GLN A 60 35.38 -1.81 16.58
C GLN A 60 35.39 -0.78 15.46
N ALA A 61 35.79 0.43 15.76
CA ALA A 61 36.07 1.46 14.78
C ALA A 61 37.21 0.97 13.88
N GLN A 62 36.88 -0.01 13.07
CA GLN A 62 37.74 -0.45 12.00
C GLN A 62 37.69 0.69 11.00
N THR A 63 38.78 1.34 10.82
CA THR A 63 38.98 2.35 9.80
C THR A 63 38.73 1.77 8.42
N HIS A 64 38.75 0.43 8.27
CA HIS A 64 38.61 -0.29 7.02
C HIS A 64 37.64 -1.48 7.13
N TRP A 65 36.84 -1.69 6.08
CA TRP A 65 35.98 -2.85 5.98
C TRP A 65 36.78 -4.13 5.72
N GLN A 66 36.45 -5.20 6.43
CA GLN A 66 37.06 -6.51 6.23
C GLN A 66 36.00 -7.57 5.94
N GLN A 67 36.14 -8.25 4.82
CA GLN A 67 35.32 -9.40 4.45
C GLN A 67 35.63 -10.61 5.33
N ASN A 68 34.58 -11.24 5.88
CA ASN A 68 34.68 -12.58 6.39
C ASN A 68 34.58 -13.55 5.22
N PRO A 69 35.62 -14.35 4.89
CA PRO A 69 35.62 -15.22 3.72
C PRO A 69 34.60 -16.38 3.79
N GLN A 70 34.05 -16.65 4.98
CA GLN A 70 33.00 -17.66 5.17
C GLN A 70 31.58 -17.07 5.03
N GLN A 71 31.44 -15.83 4.59
CA GLN A 71 30.17 -15.15 4.52
C GLN A 71 30.05 -14.38 3.21
N THR A 72 28.79 -14.30 2.72
CA THR A 72 28.43 -13.41 1.62
C THR A 72 27.44 -12.35 2.12
N ILE A 73 27.36 -11.23 1.41
CA ILE A 73 26.45 -10.13 1.74
C ILE A 73 25.52 -9.91 0.55
N ALA A 74 24.41 -10.62 0.53
CA ALA A 74 23.46 -10.59 -0.56
C ALA A 74 22.57 -9.34 -0.52
N MET A 75 22.50 -8.61 -1.63
CA MET A 75 21.57 -7.49 -1.79
C MET A 75 20.21 -8.02 -2.27
N THR A 76 19.14 -7.64 -1.57
CA THR A 76 17.79 -8.12 -1.88
C THR A 76 16.72 -7.15 -1.37
N GLN A 77 15.46 -7.53 -1.45
CA GLN A 77 14.30 -6.75 -1.04
C GLN A 77 13.83 -7.16 0.36
N CYS A 78 13.43 -6.20 1.18
CA CYS A 78 12.70 -6.42 2.42
C CYS A 78 11.20 -6.53 2.16
N PHE A 79 10.53 -7.45 2.83
CA PHE A 79 9.06 -7.57 2.80
C PHE A 79 8.42 -7.57 4.20
N GLY A 80 9.04 -6.94 5.19
CA GLY A 80 8.45 -6.68 6.52
C GLY A 80 7.30 -5.67 6.52
N CYS A 81 7.10 -4.95 5.41
CA CYS A 81 5.97 -4.08 5.11
C CYS A 81 5.99 -3.63 3.63
N TRP A 82 4.95 -2.89 3.22
CA TRP A 82 4.78 -2.40 1.84
C TRP A 82 5.77 -1.31 1.39
N THR A 83 6.69 -0.85 2.25
CA THR A 83 7.76 0.06 1.82
C THR A 83 8.78 -0.62 0.90
N GLN A 84 8.99 -1.94 1.05
CA GLN A 84 9.82 -2.76 0.16
C GLN A 84 11.25 -2.21 -0.01
N CYS A 85 11.88 -1.80 1.10
CA CYS A 85 13.24 -1.27 1.09
C CYS A 85 14.24 -2.31 0.58
N GLY A 86 15.31 -1.85 -0.10
CA GLY A 86 16.47 -2.69 -0.37
C GLY A 86 17.24 -2.99 0.92
N ILE A 87 17.63 -4.24 1.10
CA ILE A 87 18.39 -4.71 2.26
C ILE A 87 19.63 -5.51 1.81
N ARG A 88 20.60 -5.59 2.69
CA ARG A 88 21.70 -6.54 2.59
C ARG A 88 21.54 -7.62 3.65
N ALA A 89 21.55 -8.87 3.22
CA ALA A 89 21.47 -10.06 4.05
C ALA A 89 22.85 -10.72 4.14
N ARG A 90 23.41 -10.83 5.34
CA ARG A 90 24.63 -11.57 5.57
C ARG A 90 24.30 -13.06 5.67
N VAL A 91 24.88 -13.86 4.80
CA VAL A 91 24.66 -15.32 4.70
C VAL A 91 25.96 -16.02 5.10
N ASN A 92 25.88 -16.97 6.05
CA ASN A 92 27.04 -17.73 6.52
C ASN A 92 27.37 -18.92 5.58
N ALA A 93 28.43 -19.67 5.91
CA ALA A 93 28.86 -20.83 5.14
C ALA A 93 27.81 -21.95 5.04
N ASP A 94 26.91 -22.06 6.02
CA ASP A 94 25.80 -23.01 6.02
C ASP A 94 24.59 -22.55 5.15
N GLY A 95 24.71 -21.40 4.47
CA GLY A 95 23.66 -20.83 3.66
C GLY A 95 22.53 -20.19 4.48
N LYS A 96 22.78 -19.79 5.75
CA LYS A 96 21.78 -19.16 6.62
C LYS A 96 21.96 -17.65 6.67
N VAL A 97 20.86 -16.92 6.59
CA VAL A 97 20.84 -15.46 6.88
C VAL A 97 21.06 -15.26 8.38
N ILE A 98 22.11 -14.54 8.73
CA ILE A 98 22.48 -14.28 10.13
C ILE A 98 22.33 -12.81 10.56
N ARG A 99 22.25 -11.89 9.61
CA ARG A 99 22.06 -10.47 9.88
C ARG A 99 21.42 -9.78 8.68
N ILE A 100 20.62 -8.73 8.95
CA ILE A 100 20.02 -7.87 7.93
C ILE A 100 20.33 -6.41 8.25
N ALA A 101 20.76 -5.65 7.23
CA ALA A 101 20.94 -4.21 7.29
C ALA A 101 20.40 -3.56 6.00
N GLY A 102 20.48 -2.25 5.85
CA GLY A 102 20.05 -1.57 4.63
C GLY A 102 21.04 -1.81 3.48
N ASN A 103 20.54 -1.80 2.25
CA ASN A 103 21.35 -1.81 1.03
C ASN A 103 21.86 -0.37 0.76
N PRO A 104 23.19 -0.12 0.68
CA PRO A 104 23.73 1.23 0.51
C PRO A 104 23.46 1.84 -0.88
N TYR A 105 23.22 1.02 -1.88
CA TYR A 105 22.84 1.49 -3.23
C TYR A 105 21.36 1.87 -3.34
N HIS A 106 20.54 1.49 -2.35
CA HIS A 106 19.10 1.59 -2.47
C HIS A 106 18.54 2.90 -1.87
N PRO A 107 17.79 3.69 -2.65
CA PRO A 107 17.35 5.02 -2.26
C PRO A 107 16.39 5.08 -1.07
N LEU A 108 15.72 3.98 -0.69
CA LEU A 108 14.90 3.93 0.53
C LEU A 108 15.70 3.52 1.77
N SER A 109 16.91 3.01 1.63
CA SER A 109 17.72 2.50 2.73
C SER A 109 18.84 3.44 3.15
N GLN A 110 19.20 4.34 2.26
CA GLN A 110 20.16 5.39 2.47
C GLN A 110 19.58 6.72 1.99
N GLU A 111 19.97 7.82 2.61
CA GLU A 111 19.49 9.17 2.25
C GLU A 111 20.12 9.63 0.94
N HIS A 112 21.43 9.51 0.85
CA HIS A 112 22.22 9.69 -0.35
C HIS A 112 22.80 8.33 -0.76
N PRO A 113 22.14 7.57 -1.65
CA PRO A 113 22.55 6.23 -2.02
C PRO A 113 23.89 6.27 -2.75
N ILE A 114 24.75 5.30 -2.46
CA ILE A 114 26.02 5.12 -3.18
C ILE A 114 25.67 4.78 -4.64
N ASP A 115 26.37 5.39 -5.59
CA ASP A 115 26.14 5.10 -7.02
C ASP A 115 26.36 3.62 -7.30
N SER A 116 25.47 3.02 -8.09
CA SER A 116 25.50 1.58 -8.38
C SER A 116 26.73 1.14 -9.20
N SER A 117 27.45 2.07 -9.82
CA SER A 117 28.73 1.78 -10.51
C SER A 117 29.88 1.50 -9.55
N VAL A 118 29.79 1.99 -8.31
CA VAL A 118 30.81 1.76 -7.27
C VAL A 118 30.88 0.25 -6.95
N PRO A 119 32.08 -0.37 -7.01
CA PRO A 119 32.28 -1.77 -6.64
C PRO A 119 31.79 -2.09 -5.23
N PHE A 120 31.40 -3.34 -4.99
CA PHE A 120 30.83 -3.74 -3.71
C PHE A 120 31.80 -3.52 -2.54
N SER A 121 33.07 -3.89 -2.63
CA SER A 121 34.08 -3.70 -1.58
C SER A 121 34.28 -2.23 -1.23
N GLU A 122 34.33 -1.36 -2.24
CA GLU A 122 34.46 0.09 -2.06
C GLU A 122 33.20 0.67 -1.40
N ALA A 123 32.01 0.22 -1.79
CA ALA A 123 30.78 0.66 -1.13
C ALA A 123 30.73 0.22 0.34
N MET A 124 31.25 -0.97 0.68
CA MET A 124 31.34 -1.42 2.07
C MET A 124 32.38 -0.62 2.86
N GLU A 125 33.47 -0.22 2.21
CA GLU A 125 34.49 0.66 2.83
C GLU A 125 33.89 2.03 3.20
N GLN A 126 33.06 2.62 2.34
CA GLN A 126 32.35 3.87 2.63
C GLN A 126 31.40 3.78 3.83
N LEU A 127 30.98 2.58 4.22
CA LEU A 127 30.15 2.33 5.40
C LEU A 127 30.97 2.09 6.68
N ALA A 128 32.31 2.06 6.59
CA ALA A 128 33.22 1.80 7.71
C ALA A 128 33.75 3.11 8.31
N GLY A 129 34.29 3.03 9.51
CA GLY A 129 34.93 4.15 10.19
C GLY A 129 34.03 5.38 10.40
N GLU A 130 34.61 6.56 10.41
CA GLU A 130 33.88 7.83 10.59
C GLU A 130 32.94 8.14 9.42
N SER A 131 33.34 7.84 8.19
CA SER A 131 32.49 8.00 7.00
C SER A 131 31.20 7.21 7.09
N GLY A 132 31.21 6.07 7.77
CA GLY A 132 30.02 5.25 8.02
C GLY A 132 28.99 5.91 8.95
N LEU A 133 29.34 6.95 9.68
CA LEU A 133 28.39 7.71 10.50
C LEU A 133 27.45 8.55 9.62
N ASP A 134 27.95 9.11 8.54
CA ASP A 134 27.18 9.92 7.59
C ASP A 134 26.51 9.05 6.52
N ALA A 135 27.19 8.00 6.07
CA ALA A 135 26.73 7.11 5.01
C ALA A 135 25.90 5.89 5.54
N ARG A 136 25.13 6.05 6.61
CA ARG A 136 24.38 4.95 7.24
C ARG A 136 23.31 4.35 6.33
N SER A 137 23.43 3.07 6.06
CA SER A 137 22.40 2.28 5.41
C SER A 137 21.76 1.32 6.41
N THR A 138 20.48 1.57 6.75
CA THR A 138 19.80 0.90 7.87
C THR A 138 18.56 0.12 7.43
N ALA A 139 18.23 -0.93 8.18
CA ALA A 139 16.91 -1.57 8.20
C ALA A 139 16.15 -1.11 9.46
N CYS A 140 14.82 -1.05 9.39
CA CYS A 140 13.99 -0.81 10.58
C CYS A 140 13.85 -2.09 11.42
N ALA A 141 13.24 -2.00 12.61
CA ALA A 141 13.04 -3.14 13.50
C ALA A 141 12.39 -4.35 12.79
N ARG A 142 11.33 -4.13 12.01
CA ARG A 142 10.69 -5.19 11.21
C ARG A 142 11.62 -5.81 10.19
N GLY A 143 12.36 -4.99 9.44
CA GLY A 143 13.30 -5.47 8.43
C GLY A 143 14.49 -6.22 9.01
N ALA A 144 15.03 -5.74 10.13
CA ALA A 144 16.19 -6.35 10.78
C ALA A 144 15.86 -7.72 11.41
N THR A 145 14.61 -7.92 11.84
CA THR A 145 14.15 -9.18 12.46
C THR A 145 13.50 -10.15 11.49
N LEU A 146 13.37 -9.80 10.21
CA LEU A 146 12.67 -10.61 9.20
C LEU A 146 13.28 -12.01 9.02
N LEU A 147 14.55 -12.21 9.37
CA LEU A 147 15.20 -13.52 9.38
C LEU A 147 14.51 -14.53 10.32
N GLU A 148 13.82 -14.07 11.38
CA GLU A 148 13.11 -14.96 12.30
C GLU A 148 11.87 -15.60 11.65
N SER A 149 11.20 -14.88 10.77
CA SER A 149 10.10 -15.44 9.97
C SER A 149 10.59 -16.46 8.94
N LEU A 150 11.81 -16.30 8.41
CA LEU A 150 12.41 -17.26 7.48
C LEU A 150 12.62 -18.63 8.14
N TYR A 151 13.07 -18.65 9.40
CA TYR A 151 13.36 -19.87 10.15
C TYR A 151 12.26 -20.23 11.15
N SER A 152 11.09 -19.61 11.04
CA SER A 152 9.96 -19.89 11.92
C SER A 152 9.46 -21.34 11.73
N PRO A 153 9.22 -22.08 12.82
CA PRO A 153 8.60 -23.40 12.75
C PRO A 153 7.13 -23.35 12.29
N LEU A 154 6.54 -22.15 12.23
CA LEU A 154 5.15 -21.94 11.82
C LEU A 154 5.00 -21.90 10.29
N ARG A 155 6.10 -22.02 9.53
CA ARG A 155 6.05 -22.00 8.07
C ARG A 155 5.37 -23.25 7.51
N LEU A 156 4.58 -23.02 6.45
CA LEU A 156 3.98 -24.07 5.64
C LEU A 156 5.01 -24.53 4.59
N LEU A 157 5.36 -25.81 4.60
CA LEU A 157 6.41 -26.35 3.74
C LEU A 157 5.91 -27.44 2.79
N GLU A 158 4.72 -27.99 3.06
CA GLU A 158 4.13 -29.13 2.36
C GLU A 158 2.79 -28.75 1.72
N PRO A 159 2.43 -29.26 0.54
CA PRO A 159 1.07 -29.16 0.02
C PRO A 159 0.08 -29.88 0.94
N MET A 160 -1.04 -29.26 1.23
CA MET A 160 -2.04 -29.77 2.16
C MET A 160 -3.44 -29.70 1.58
N LYS A 161 -4.25 -30.71 1.95
CA LYS A 161 -5.68 -30.82 1.66
C LYS A 161 -6.44 -30.87 2.97
N ARG A 162 -7.58 -30.20 3.06
CA ARG A 162 -8.42 -30.26 4.27
C ARG A 162 -8.99 -31.67 4.46
N VAL A 163 -9.17 -32.04 5.71
CA VAL A 163 -9.90 -33.21 6.15
C VAL A 163 -11.13 -32.75 6.95
N GLY A 164 -12.30 -33.29 6.63
CA GLY A 164 -13.56 -32.82 7.25
C GLY A 164 -14.05 -31.50 6.66
N LYS A 165 -14.83 -30.75 7.46
CA LYS A 165 -15.43 -29.50 7.00
C LYS A 165 -14.40 -28.37 6.88
N ARG A 166 -14.69 -27.44 6.00
CA ARG A 166 -13.87 -26.23 5.81
C ARG A 166 -13.76 -25.44 7.11
N GLY A 167 -12.54 -25.10 7.52
CA GLY A 167 -12.25 -24.35 8.76
C GLY A 167 -12.16 -25.20 10.03
N GLU A 168 -12.22 -26.53 9.97
CA GLU A 168 -11.98 -27.40 11.14
C GLU A 168 -10.51 -27.46 11.60
N GLY A 169 -9.60 -26.95 10.81
CA GLY A 169 -8.17 -26.95 11.14
C GLY A 169 -7.49 -28.32 11.06
N LYS A 170 -8.06 -29.25 10.30
CA LYS A 170 -7.54 -30.60 10.06
C LYS A 170 -7.05 -30.74 8.63
N TRP A 171 -5.81 -31.17 8.48
CA TRP A 171 -5.11 -31.23 7.20
C TRP A 171 -4.47 -32.58 6.98
N GLN A 172 -4.32 -32.98 5.74
CA GLN A 172 -3.48 -34.09 5.30
C GLN A 172 -2.46 -33.61 4.28
N ARG A 173 -1.25 -34.19 4.32
CA ARG A 173 -0.24 -33.99 3.26
C ARG A 173 -0.69 -34.67 2.00
N ILE A 174 -0.44 -34.02 0.87
CA ILE A 174 -0.63 -34.60 -0.46
C ILE A 174 0.61 -34.31 -1.31
N SER A 175 0.80 -35.07 -2.37
CA SER A 175 1.83 -34.72 -3.34
C SER A 175 1.45 -33.45 -4.13
N PHE A 176 2.45 -32.80 -4.69
CA PHE A 176 2.19 -31.64 -5.55
C PHE A 176 1.41 -32.06 -6.81
N GLU A 177 1.71 -33.22 -7.36
CA GLU A 177 1.04 -33.78 -8.53
C GLU A 177 -0.43 -34.07 -8.24
N GLN A 178 -0.75 -34.67 -7.09
CA GLN A 178 -2.13 -34.89 -6.63
C GLN A 178 -2.87 -33.56 -6.47
N LEU A 179 -2.22 -32.57 -5.86
CA LEU A 179 -2.82 -31.22 -5.70
C LEU A 179 -3.20 -30.63 -7.06
N ILE A 180 -2.29 -30.68 -8.03
CA ILE A 180 -2.54 -30.16 -9.38
C ILE A 180 -3.65 -30.93 -10.08
N GLU A 181 -3.65 -32.27 -9.96
CA GLU A 181 -4.70 -33.10 -10.53
C GLU A 181 -6.07 -32.75 -10.00
N GLU A 182 -6.25 -32.78 -8.67
CA GLU A 182 -7.54 -32.52 -8.02
C GLU A 182 -8.04 -31.09 -8.28
N VAL A 183 -7.16 -30.10 -8.23
CA VAL A 183 -7.53 -28.69 -8.50
C VAL A 183 -7.94 -28.46 -9.95
N VAL A 184 -7.30 -29.14 -10.89
CA VAL A 184 -7.60 -28.96 -12.33
C VAL A 184 -8.78 -29.80 -12.77
N GLU A 185 -8.85 -31.07 -12.39
CA GLU A 185 -9.90 -31.98 -12.90
C GLU A 185 -11.17 -31.93 -12.05
N GLY A 186 -11.06 -31.64 -10.74
CA GLY A 186 -12.19 -31.74 -9.82
C GLY A 186 -12.53 -33.18 -9.45
N GLY A 187 -13.72 -33.42 -8.97
CA GLY A 187 -14.21 -34.74 -8.56
C GLY A 187 -14.97 -34.72 -7.24
N ASP A 188 -15.19 -35.89 -6.65
CA ASP A 188 -15.66 -35.99 -5.25
C ASP A 188 -14.44 -35.88 -4.32
N LEU A 189 -14.05 -34.66 -4.02
CA LEU A 189 -12.79 -34.34 -3.35
C LEU A 189 -12.86 -34.43 -1.84
N PHE A 190 -14.03 -34.13 -1.26
CA PHE A 190 -14.17 -33.91 0.18
C PHE A 190 -15.32 -34.74 0.80
N GLY A 191 -15.98 -35.62 0.03
CA GLY A 191 -17.18 -36.36 0.47
C GLY A 191 -18.42 -35.47 0.65
N GLU A 192 -18.39 -34.28 0.06
CA GLU A 192 -19.50 -33.28 0.11
C GLU A 192 -20.21 -33.14 -1.25
N GLY A 193 -19.95 -34.07 -2.18
CA GLY A 193 -20.42 -34.06 -3.55
C GLY A 193 -19.35 -33.62 -4.55
N HIS A 194 -19.73 -33.56 -5.81
CA HIS A 194 -18.83 -33.23 -6.92
C HIS A 194 -18.40 -31.76 -6.87
N VAL A 195 -17.10 -31.51 -6.99
CA VAL A 195 -16.50 -30.16 -7.08
C VAL A 195 -15.92 -30.00 -8.50
N ASP A 196 -16.37 -28.95 -9.19
CA ASP A 196 -15.82 -28.57 -10.49
C ASP A 196 -14.37 -28.11 -10.34
N GLY A 197 -13.44 -28.73 -11.08
CA GLY A 197 -12.07 -28.25 -11.17
C GLY A 197 -11.92 -27.08 -12.15
N LEU A 198 -10.72 -26.51 -12.21
CA LEU A 198 -10.43 -25.36 -13.08
C LEU A 198 -10.70 -25.65 -14.56
N ARG A 199 -10.58 -26.90 -15.01
CA ARG A 199 -10.89 -27.31 -16.39
C ARG A 199 -12.36 -27.07 -16.75
N ALA A 200 -13.28 -27.35 -15.85
CA ALA A 200 -14.72 -27.19 -16.06
C ALA A 200 -15.15 -25.71 -16.27
N ILE A 201 -14.38 -24.80 -15.69
CA ILE A 201 -14.63 -23.34 -15.80
C ILE A 201 -13.71 -22.64 -16.80
N HIS A 202 -12.68 -23.31 -17.31
CA HIS A 202 -11.83 -22.78 -18.38
C HIS A 202 -12.52 -22.96 -19.74
N ALA A 203 -13.56 -22.18 -19.98
CA ALA A 203 -14.33 -22.18 -21.24
C ALA A 203 -14.50 -20.72 -21.71
N PRO A 204 -13.48 -20.15 -22.39
CA PRO A 204 -13.44 -18.73 -22.76
C PRO A 204 -14.53 -18.34 -23.78
N ASP A 205 -15.07 -19.29 -24.54
CA ASP A 205 -16.09 -19.05 -25.56
C ASP A 205 -17.53 -19.38 -25.06
N THR A 206 -17.67 -19.84 -23.83
CA THR A 206 -18.98 -20.21 -23.25
C THR A 206 -19.41 -19.16 -22.24
N PRO A 207 -20.54 -18.47 -22.42
CA PRO A 207 -21.02 -17.48 -21.45
C PRO A 207 -21.39 -18.16 -20.12
N ILE A 208 -21.25 -17.41 -19.02
CA ILE A 208 -21.73 -17.83 -17.69
C ILE A 208 -23.25 -18.06 -17.74
N ASP A 209 -23.95 -17.11 -18.33
CA ASP A 209 -25.40 -17.15 -18.54
C ASP A 209 -25.73 -16.68 -19.97
N ALA A 210 -26.39 -17.51 -20.73
CA ALA A 210 -26.79 -17.16 -22.12
C ALA A 210 -27.81 -16.02 -22.16
N LYS A 211 -28.58 -15.81 -21.10
CA LYS A 211 -29.55 -14.70 -20.98
C LYS A 211 -28.90 -13.38 -20.59
N HIS A 212 -27.73 -13.44 -19.98
CA HIS A 212 -26.97 -12.30 -19.50
C HIS A 212 -25.52 -12.33 -20.04
N PRO A 213 -25.34 -12.15 -21.35
CA PRO A 213 -24.03 -12.26 -22.00
C PRO A 213 -23.01 -11.23 -21.49
N SER A 214 -23.45 -10.13 -20.90
CA SER A 214 -22.58 -9.11 -20.30
C SER A 214 -21.78 -9.62 -19.09
N PHE A 215 -22.19 -10.72 -18.46
CA PHE A 215 -21.41 -11.36 -17.39
C PHE A 215 -20.09 -11.93 -17.92
N GLY A 216 -20.04 -12.24 -19.22
CA GLY A 216 -18.85 -12.76 -19.88
C GLY A 216 -18.71 -14.27 -19.81
N PRO A 217 -17.54 -14.81 -20.15
CA PRO A 217 -17.28 -16.24 -20.25
C PRO A 217 -17.18 -16.94 -18.88
N LYS A 218 -17.33 -18.27 -18.90
CA LYS A 218 -17.18 -19.12 -17.70
C LYS A 218 -15.85 -18.94 -16.98
N THR A 219 -14.79 -18.50 -17.67
CA THR A 219 -13.51 -18.16 -17.05
C THR A 219 -13.63 -17.10 -15.95
N ASN A 220 -14.65 -16.23 -15.99
CA ASN A 220 -14.95 -15.28 -14.93
C ASN A 220 -15.46 -15.93 -13.63
N GLN A 221 -15.75 -17.24 -13.62
CA GLN A 221 -16.09 -17.97 -12.40
C GLN A 221 -14.88 -18.33 -11.54
N LEU A 222 -13.66 -17.98 -11.98
CA LEU A 222 -12.46 -17.98 -11.16
C LEU A 222 -12.23 -16.59 -10.54
N LEU A 223 -12.07 -16.52 -9.22
CA LEU A 223 -11.54 -15.38 -8.49
C LEU A 223 -10.06 -15.60 -8.20
N VAL A 224 -9.22 -14.62 -8.46
CA VAL A 224 -7.83 -14.61 -8.00
C VAL A 224 -7.58 -13.37 -7.15
N THR A 225 -7.05 -13.56 -5.96
CA THR A 225 -6.66 -12.45 -5.08
C THR A 225 -5.19 -12.50 -4.75
N ASN A 226 -4.59 -11.32 -4.66
CA ASN A 226 -3.17 -11.16 -4.35
C ASN A 226 -2.97 -10.15 -3.22
N THR A 227 -1.84 -10.29 -2.53
CA THR A 227 -1.44 -9.34 -1.51
C THR A 227 -1.19 -7.93 -2.08
N SER A 228 -0.77 -7.76 -3.29
CA SER A 228 -0.46 -6.56 -4.08
C SER A 228 0.87 -6.75 -4.83
N ASP A 229 1.42 -5.70 -5.45
CA ASP A 229 2.71 -5.79 -6.15
C ASP A 229 3.88 -5.92 -5.16
N GLU A 230 4.13 -7.15 -4.73
CA GLU A 230 5.28 -7.54 -3.90
C GLU A 230 6.51 -7.97 -4.74
N GLY A 231 6.40 -7.83 -6.06
CA GLY A 231 7.43 -8.19 -7.05
C GLY A 231 7.10 -9.40 -7.91
N ARG A 232 5.99 -10.10 -7.64
CA ARG A 232 5.53 -11.31 -8.33
C ARG A 232 4.15 -11.13 -8.97
N ASP A 233 3.48 -10.00 -8.71
CA ASP A 233 2.13 -9.70 -9.18
C ASP A 233 1.96 -9.87 -10.70
N ALA A 234 2.97 -9.45 -11.48
CA ALA A 234 2.94 -9.58 -12.94
C ALA A 234 2.86 -11.04 -13.40
N PHE A 235 3.52 -11.96 -12.69
CA PHE A 235 3.47 -13.40 -12.99
C PHE A 235 2.06 -13.95 -12.73
N LEU A 236 1.49 -13.63 -11.57
CA LEU A 236 0.14 -14.08 -11.21
C LEU A 236 -0.92 -13.48 -12.15
N ARG A 237 -0.78 -12.22 -12.58
CA ARG A 237 -1.66 -11.59 -13.57
C ARG A 237 -1.51 -12.23 -14.96
N ARG A 238 -0.30 -12.62 -15.36
CA ARG A 238 -0.09 -13.38 -16.58
C ARG A 238 -0.92 -14.66 -16.55
N PHE A 239 -0.88 -15.41 -15.45
CA PHE A 239 -1.69 -16.62 -15.28
C PHE A 239 -3.20 -16.31 -15.28
N ALA A 240 -3.66 -15.46 -14.36
CA ALA A 240 -5.08 -15.26 -14.08
C ALA A 240 -5.82 -14.50 -15.20
N LEU A 241 -5.24 -13.37 -15.63
CA LEU A 241 -5.89 -12.49 -16.59
C LEU A 241 -5.58 -12.85 -18.04
N ASN A 242 -4.29 -13.06 -18.34
CA ASN A 242 -3.83 -13.11 -19.72
C ASN A 242 -3.77 -14.52 -20.32
N SER A 243 -3.78 -15.55 -19.47
CA SER A 243 -3.73 -16.95 -19.88
C SER A 243 -5.02 -17.70 -19.55
N PHE A 244 -5.53 -17.64 -18.31
CA PHE A 244 -6.81 -18.24 -17.94
C PHE A 244 -8.01 -17.39 -18.42
N GLY A 245 -7.87 -16.07 -18.43
CA GLY A 245 -8.87 -15.14 -18.98
C GLY A 245 -9.94 -14.70 -17.98
N SER A 246 -9.71 -14.82 -16.66
CA SER A 246 -10.66 -14.31 -15.67
C SER A 246 -10.61 -12.78 -15.56
N LYS A 247 -11.78 -12.14 -15.46
CA LYS A 247 -11.94 -10.71 -15.14
C LYS A 247 -11.78 -10.43 -13.64
N ASN A 248 -11.90 -11.44 -12.77
CA ASN A 248 -11.99 -11.31 -11.33
C ASN A 248 -10.62 -11.40 -10.65
N PHE A 249 -9.94 -10.27 -10.58
CA PHE A 249 -8.66 -10.13 -9.89
C PHE A 249 -8.72 -9.02 -8.84
N GLY A 250 -8.43 -9.36 -7.58
CA GLY A 250 -8.44 -8.44 -6.45
C GLY A 250 -7.08 -8.34 -5.76
N ALA A 251 -6.85 -7.22 -5.09
CA ALA A 251 -5.61 -6.98 -4.36
C ALA A 251 -5.83 -6.29 -3.03
N HIS A 252 -4.83 -6.36 -2.15
CA HIS A 252 -4.79 -5.74 -0.82
C HIS A 252 -5.14 -4.24 -0.82
N GLY A 253 -4.95 -3.53 -1.93
CA GLY A 253 -5.23 -2.11 -2.04
C GLY A 253 -6.60 -1.69 -1.51
N ALA A 254 -7.63 -2.53 -1.68
CA ALA A 254 -9.01 -2.25 -1.27
C ALA A 254 -9.17 -2.06 0.25
N TYR A 255 -8.37 -2.73 1.06
CA TYR A 255 -8.39 -2.58 2.52
C TYR A 255 -7.11 -1.94 3.08
N CYS A 256 -6.42 -1.15 2.25
CA CYS A 256 -5.23 -0.38 2.62
C CYS A 256 -5.43 1.11 2.30
N GLY A 257 -5.17 1.53 1.08
CA GLY A 257 -5.16 2.93 0.69
C GLY A 257 -6.00 3.25 -0.55
N LEU A 258 -7.02 2.43 -0.87
CA LEU A 258 -7.80 2.61 -2.10
C LEU A 258 -8.51 3.97 -2.13
N ALA A 259 -9.16 4.39 -1.04
CA ALA A 259 -9.84 5.69 -0.99
C ALA A 259 -8.87 6.85 -1.25
N TYR A 260 -7.68 6.84 -0.61
CA TYR A 260 -6.63 7.83 -0.90
C TYR A 260 -6.18 7.81 -2.36
N ARG A 261 -5.94 6.61 -2.91
CA ARG A 261 -5.49 6.46 -4.30
C ARG A 261 -6.53 6.95 -5.29
N ALA A 262 -7.78 6.62 -5.07
CA ALA A 262 -8.88 7.03 -5.93
C ALA A 262 -9.08 8.56 -5.88
N GLY A 263 -9.10 9.16 -4.69
CA GLY A 263 -9.23 10.62 -4.55
C GLY A 263 -8.01 11.38 -5.08
N SER A 264 -6.78 10.89 -4.83
CA SER A 264 -5.57 11.43 -5.43
C SER A 264 -5.57 11.25 -6.96
N GLY A 265 -6.04 10.10 -7.46
CA GLY A 265 -6.20 9.82 -8.88
C GLY A 265 -7.23 10.74 -9.55
N ALA A 266 -8.30 11.10 -8.84
CA ALA A 266 -9.29 12.07 -9.32
C ALA A 266 -8.66 13.44 -9.58
N LEU A 267 -7.81 13.94 -8.65
CA LEU A 267 -7.03 15.16 -8.85
C LEU A 267 -6.01 15.02 -9.99
N MET A 268 -5.27 13.92 -10.00
CA MET A 268 -4.15 13.72 -10.92
C MET A 268 -4.61 13.36 -12.36
N GLY A 269 -5.92 13.18 -12.60
CA GLY A 269 -6.45 12.76 -13.89
C GLY A 269 -6.02 11.33 -14.28
N ASP A 270 -5.72 10.48 -13.31
CA ASP A 270 -5.32 9.09 -13.52
C ASP A 270 -5.85 8.15 -12.43
N LEU A 271 -7.09 7.75 -12.60
CA LEU A 271 -7.79 6.83 -11.70
C LEU A 271 -7.25 5.38 -11.74
N ASP A 272 -6.40 5.05 -12.71
CA ASP A 272 -5.82 3.71 -12.86
C ASP A 272 -4.45 3.58 -12.18
N LYS A 273 -3.58 4.58 -12.33
CA LYS A 273 -2.21 4.53 -11.80
C LYS A 273 -2.10 4.98 -10.35
N ASN A 274 -3.10 5.74 -9.88
CA ASN A 274 -3.19 6.16 -8.48
C ASN A 274 -1.87 6.75 -7.93
N PRO A 275 -1.37 7.86 -8.45
CA PRO A 275 -0.07 8.38 -8.09
C PRO A 275 -0.02 8.83 -6.62
N HIS A 276 1.10 8.56 -5.97
CA HIS A 276 1.41 9.00 -4.62
C HIS A 276 2.45 10.11 -4.66
N VAL A 277 2.06 11.33 -4.35
CA VAL A 277 3.01 12.43 -4.21
C VAL A 277 3.68 12.41 -2.84
N LYS A 278 4.93 12.87 -2.79
CA LYS A 278 5.74 13.02 -1.58
C LYS A 278 6.43 14.38 -1.57
N PRO A 279 6.77 14.93 -0.40
CA PRO A 279 7.41 16.22 -0.33
C PRO A 279 8.88 16.14 -0.76
N ASP A 280 9.37 17.23 -1.31
CA ASP A 280 10.80 17.47 -1.44
C ASP A 280 11.40 17.85 -0.08
N TRP A 281 11.85 16.85 0.65
CA TRP A 281 12.33 17.02 2.02
C TRP A 281 13.54 17.95 2.15
N GLU A 282 14.32 18.11 1.10
CA GLU A 282 15.53 18.95 1.12
C GLU A 282 15.19 20.43 1.08
N ASN A 283 14.09 20.79 0.39
CA ASN A 283 13.78 22.19 0.12
C ASN A 283 12.40 22.64 0.65
N VAL A 284 11.55 21.71 1.10
CA VAL A 284 10.24 22.06 1.68
C VAL A 284 10.41 22.91 2.93
N GLU A 285 9.62 23.98 3.05
CA GLU A 285 9.63 24.89 4.20
C GLU A 285 8.43 24.64 5.14
N PHE A 286 7.29 24.20 4.59
CA PHE A 286 6.12 23.83 5.39
C PHE A 286 5.54 22.50 4.95
N ALA A 287 5.42 21.53 5.86
CA ALA A 287 4.82 20.23 5.57
C ALA A 287 3.54 20.01 6.40
N LEU A 288 2.42 19.78 5.71
CA LEU A 288 1.13 19.46 6.30
C LEU A 288 0.82 17.97 6.11
N PHE A 289 0.84 17.20 7.19
CA PHE A 289 0.52 15.77 7.19
C PHE A 289 -0.92 15.57 7.63
N MET A 290 -1.81 15.18 6.74
CA MET A 290 -3.22 14.94 7.04
C MET A 290 -3.54 13.45 6.96
N GLY A 291 -3.94 12.84 8.08
CA GLY A 291 -4.25 11.42 8.17
C GLY A 291 -3.06 10.49 7.89
N THR A 292 -1.83 10.98 8.07
CA THR A 292 -0.59 10.20 7.97
C THR A 292 0.43 10.71 8.97
N SER A 293 1.21 9.80 9.56
CA SER A 293 2.24 10.15 10.54
C SER A 293 3.62 9.85 9.95
N PRO A 294 4.44 10.87 9.65
CA PRO A 294 5.83 10.66 9.27
C PRO A 294 6.56 10.01 10.44
N ALA A 295 7.64 9.27 10.16
CA ALA A 295 8.44 8.56 11.15
C ALA A 295 7.75 7.39 11.87
N GLN A 296 6.44 7.22 11.75
CA GLN A 296 5.69 6.17 12.42
C GLN A 296 5.04 5.19 11.45
N SER A 297 4.26 5.67 10.47
CA SER A 297 3.45 4.82 9.60
C SER A 297 3.34 5.26 8.15
N GLY A 298 3.56 6.54 7.85
CA GLY A 298 3.51 7.06 6.48
C GLY A 298 4.63 6.46 5.61
N ASN A 299 4.29 5.59 4.68
CA ASN A 299 5.29 4.96 3.80
C ASN A 299 5.97 5.98 2.87
N PRO A 300 7.28 5.90 2.70
CA PRO A 300 8.28 5.02 3.34
C PRO A 300 8.73 5.55 4.71
N PHE A 301 8.10 5.09 5.79
CA PHE A 301 8.20 5.71 7.12
C PHE A 301 9.65 5.84 7.63
N LYS A 302 10.51 4.86 7.41
CA LYS A 302 11.93 4.90 7.83
C LYS A 302 12.69 6.04 7.15
N ARG A 303 12.53 6.19 5.82
CA ARG A 303 13.14 7.29 5.06
C ARG A 303 12.55 8.63 5.51
N HIS A 304 11.23 8.73 5.63
CA HIS A 304 10.57 9.94 6.14
C HIS A 304 11.03 10.31 7.56
N ALA A 305 11.29 9.33 8.44
CA ALA A 305 11.80 9.59 9.77
C ALA A 305 13.17 10.29 9.72
N ARG A 306 14.07 9.81 8.87
CA ARG A 306 15.40 10.40 8.70
C ARG A 306 15.32 11.77 8.03
N GLN A 307 14.56 11.89 6.95
CA GLN A 307 14.39 13.14 6.22
C GLN A 307 13.71 14.21 7.07
N LEU A 308 12.70 13.84 7.89
CA LEU A 308 12.10 14.75 8.85
C LEU A 308 13.13 15.22 9.89
N ALA A 309 13.97 14.31 10.40
CA ALA A 309 15.03 14.68 11.35
C ALA A 309 16.02 15.66 10.72
N SER A 310 16.44 15.41 9.48
CA SER A 310 17.34 16.32 8.74
C SER A 310 16.68 17.67 8.43
N ALA A 311 15.42 17.66 7.98
CA ALA A 311 14.67 18.89 7.71
C ALA A 311 14.52 19.78 8.94
N ARG A 312 14.35 19.20 10.12
CA ARG A 312 14.24 19.93 11.41
C ARG A 312 15.51 20.67 11.81
N LEU A 313 16.64 20.40 11.18
CA LEU A 313 17.87 21.19 11.37
C LEU A 313 17.83 22.54 10.66
N ARG A 314 16.94 22.72 9.69
CA ARG A 314 16.79 23.98 8.96
C ARG A 314 15.87 24.93 9.74
N GLU A 315 16.28 26.19 9.88
CA GLU A 315 15.53 27.19 10.65
C GLU A 315 14.17 27.54 10.04
N ASN A 316 14.05 27.51 8.73
CA ASN A 316 12.84 27.84 7.99
C ASN A 316 11.87 26.66 7.83
N PHE A 317 12.16 25.48 8.34
CA PHE A 317 11.27 24.31 8.22
C PHE A 317 10.27 24.24 9.37
N GLN A 318 8.99 24.10 9.03
CA GLN A 318 7.89 23.87 9.96
C GLN A 318 6.97 22.76 9.46
N TYR A 319 6.25 22.11 10.37
CA TYR A 319 5.27 21.09 9.98
C TYR A 319 4.12 20.97 10.96
N VAL A 320 2.98 20.51 10.45
CA VAL A 320 1.78 20.21 11.24
C VAL A 320 1.31 18.80 10.92
N VAL A 321 0.97 18.03 11.95
CA VAL A 321 0.34 16.72 11.81
C VAL A 321 -1.12 16.85 12.19
N VAL A 322 -2.00 16.73 11.21
CA VAL A 322 -3.46 16.75 11.38
C VAL A 322 -3.93 15.30 11.52
N ALA A 323 -4.36 14.91 12.71
CA ALA A 323 -4.83 13.56 12.99
C ALA A 323 -5.66 13.56 14.29
N PRO A 324 -6.63 12.63 14.44
CA PRO A 324 -7.38 12.46 15.69
C PRO A 324 -6.52 12.00 16.86
N ALA A 325 -5.40 11.35 16.57
CA ALA A 325 -4.48 10.83 17.57
C ALA A 325 -3.03 10.85 17.12
N LEU A 326 -2.13 11.09 18.06
CA LEU A 326 -0.68 11.09 17.89
C LEU A 326 -0.01 10.25 19.00
N PRO A 327 -0.39 8.97 19.15
CA PRO A 327 -0.13 8.21 20.38
C PRO A 327 1.32 7.79 20.59
N LEU A 328 2.12 7.66 19.54
CA LEU A 328 3.51 7.17 19.60
C LEU A 328 4.50 8.16 18.98
N SER A 329 4.11 9.39 18.77
CA SER A 329 4.88 10.27 17.90
C SER A 329 6.00 11.00 18.64
N THR A 330 7.19 10.89 18.10
CA THR A 330 8.33 11.78 18.40
C THR A 330 8.24 13.09 17.60
N VAL A 331 7.16 13.30 16.87
CA VAL A 331 6.94 14.44 15.97
C VAL A 331 6.99 15.77 16.72
N LEU A 332 6.58 15.79 17.98
CA LEU A 332 6.51 17.02 18.79
C LEU A 332 7.76 17.29 19.63
N ALA A 333 8.86 16.57 19.38
CA ALA A 333 10.10 16.82 20.11
C ALA A 333 10.78 18.17 19.79
N ASP A 334 10.24 18.91 18.81
CA ASP A 334 10.75 20.18 18.34
C ASP A 334 9.60 21.22 18.32
N PRO A 335 9.82 22.47 18.77
CA PRO A 335 8.79 23.53 18.74
C PRO A 335 8.28 23.87 17.33
N ARG A 336 8.96 23.45 16.27
CA ARG A 336 8.55 23.67 14.88
C ARG A 336 7.47 22.69 14.41
N GLY A 337 7.26 21.57 15.15
CA GLY A 337 6.23 20.59 14.86
C GLY A 337 5.00 20.81 15.73
N ARG A 338 3.81 20.83 15.12
CA ARG A 338 2.54 20.96 15.83
C ARG A 338 1.60 19.81 15.51
N TRP A 339 0.83 19.38 16.50
CA TRP A 339 -0.31 18.51 16.32
C TRP A 339 -1.59 19.32 16.24
N GLN A 340 -2.39 19.11 15.21
CA GLN A 340 -3.72 19.64 15.07
C GLN A 340 -4.71 18.48 15.16
N PRO A 341 -5.41 18.30 16.27
CA PRO A 341 -6.47 17.33 16.37
C PRO A 341 -7.62 17.67 15.42
N VAL A 342 -8.21 16.64 14.82
CA VAL A 342 -9.35 16.76 13.88
C VAL A 342 -10.31 15.60 14.13
N MET A 343 -11.61 15.81 13.99
CA MET A 343 -12.62 14.75 14.13
C MET A 343 -12.37 13.62 13.09
N PRO A 344 -12.48 12.34 13.48
CA PRO A 344 -12.29 11.22 12.54
C PRO A 344 -13.23 11.32 11.34
N GLY A 345 -12.67 11.23 10.13
CA GLY A 345 -13.43 11.26 8.88
C GLY A 345 -13.83 12.67 8.42
N SER A 346 -13.37 13.73 9.08
CA SER A 346 -13.70 15.12 8.71
C SER A 346 -12.56 15.87 8.03
N ASP A 347 -11.58 15.14 7.47
CA ASP A 347 -10.44 15.73 6.76
C ASP A 347 -10.87 16.65 5.61
N SER A 348 -11.93 16.28 4.86
CA SER A 348 -12.45 17.16 3.80
C SER A 348 -13.17 18.39 4.36
N ALA A 349 -13.77 18.34 5.54
CA ALA A 349 -14.35 19.55 6.14
C ALA A 349 -13.25 20.57 6.45
N LEU A 350 -12.15 20.13 7.07
CA LEU A 350 -11.00 21.00 7.29
C LEU A 350 -10.40 21.51 5.98
N ALA A 351 -10.16 20.63 5.00
CA ALA A 351 -9.58 21.01 3.71
C ALA A 351 -10.49 21.96 2.93
N MET A 352 -11.82 21.73 2.91
CA MET A 352 -12.78 22.63 2.26
C MET A 352 -12.90 23.98 3.00
N GLY A 353 -12.79 24.00 4.33
CA GLY A 353 -12.67 25.24 5.09
C GLY A 353 -11.41 26.04 4.72
N MET A 354 -10.27 25.36 4.56
CA MET A 354 -9.04 25.97 4.05
C MET A 354 -9.23 26.48 2.61
N ILE A 355 -9.83 25.67 1.72
CA ILE A 355 -10.12 26.06 0.32
C ILE A 355 -11.05 27.27 0.29
N ARG A 356 -12.10 27.29 1.13
CA ARG A 356 -13.00 28.43 1.25
C ARG A 356 -12.24 29.71 1.61
N TRP A 357 -11.41 29.66 2.65
CA TRP A 357 -10.62 30.81 3.06
C TRP A 357 -9.60 31.24 1.99
N ILE A 358 -8.95 30.27 1.28
CA ILE A 358 -8.05 30.54 0.18
C ILE A 358 -8.76 31.29 -0.96
N MET A 359 -9.99 30.88 -1.31
CA MET A 359 -10.78 31.54 -2.36
C MET A 359 -11.21 32.93 -1.94
N ASP A 360 -11.74 33.10 -0.72
CA ASP A 360 -12.22 34.40 -0.21
C ASP A 360 -11.10 35.42 -0.07
N ASN A 361 -9.87 34.98 0.23
CA ASN A 361 -8.70 35.85 0.41
C ASN A 361 -7.73 35.83 -0.78
N GLN A 362 -8.10 35.21 -1.89
CA GLN A 362 -7.29 35.12 -3.13
C GLN A 362 -5.85 34.59 -2.90
N ARG A 363 -5.70 33.62 -1.98
CA ARG A 363 -4.40 33.07 -1.60
C ARG A 363 -3.98 31.85 -2.41
N TYR A 364 -4.59 31.64 -3.57
CA TYR A 364 -4.19 30.66 -4.59
C TYR A 364 -3.18 31.27 -5.57
N ASN A 365 -2.47 30.41 -6.30
CA ASN A 365 -1.53 30.86 -7.35
C ASN A 365 -2.30 31.16 -8.64
N ALA A 366 -2.69 32.44 -8.82
CA ALA A 366 -3.52 32.87 -9.96
C ALA A 366 -2.86 32.65 -11.32
N ASP A 367 -1.57 32.98 -11.46
CA ASP A 367 -0.83 32.85 -12.72
C ASP A 367 -0.72 31.38 -13.16
N TYR A 368 -0.44 30.49 -12.20
CA TYR A 368 -0.38 29.04 -12.46
C TYR A 368 -1.75 28.47 -12.84
N LEU A 369 -2.80 28.82 -12.11
CA LEU A 369 -4.15 28.30 -12.36
C LEU A 369 -4.76 28.83 -13.67
N ALA A 370 -4.32 30.01 -14.15
CA ALA A 370 -4.78 30.59 -15.40
C ALA A 370 -4.17 29.91 -16.66
N ILE A 371 -3.23 28.98 -16.48
CA ILE A 371 -2.60 28.22 -17.58
C ILE A 371 -3.57 27.13 -18.07
N PRO A 372 -4.10 27.21 -19.30
CA PRO A 372 -5.15 26.30 -19.74
C PRO A 372 -4.65 25.01 -20.40
N GLY A 373 -3.39 24.93 -20.80
CA GLY A 373 -2.89 23.81 -21.59
C GLY A 373 -1.38 23.60 -21.51
N VAL A 374 -0.92 22.49 -22.11
CA VAL A 374 0.49 22.08 -22.07
C VAL A 374 1.43 23.07 -22.79
N GLN A 375 0.99 23.70 -23.88
CA GLN A 375 1.82 24.69 -24.59
C GLN A 375 2.03 25.95 -23.74
N ALA A 376 0.97 26.44 -23.10
CA ALA A 376 1.05 27.57 -22.20
C ALA A 376 1.91 27.25 -20.97
N MET A 377 1.81 26.04 -20.44
CA MET A 377 2.64 25.54 -19.35
C MET A 377 4.13 25.60 -19.73
N GLN A 378 4.49 25.08 -20.90
CA GLN A 378 5.87 25.11 -21.39
C GLN A 378 6.40 26.53 -21.60
N GLN A 379 5.59 27.40 -22.14
CA GLN A 379 5.94 28.82 -22.34
C GLN A 379 6.14 29.57 -21.03
N ALA A 380 5.36 29.21 -20.00
CA ALA A 380 5.48 29.78 -18.64
C ALA A 380 6.64 29.16 -17.83
N GLY A 381 7.34 28.14 -18.37
CA GLY A 381 8.38 27.40 -17.61
C GLY A 381 7.85 26.52 -16.50
N GLU A 382 6.53 26.23 -16.49
CA GLU A 382 5.89 25.42 -15.45
C GLU A 382 6.11 23.91 -15.65
N GLN A 383 6.04 23.14 -14.56
CA GLN A 383 6.27 21.68 -14.57
C GLN A 383 4.97 20.88 -14.55
N SER A 384 3.84 21.55 -14.36
CA SER A 384 2.49 21.01 -14.35
C SER A 384 1.49 22.12 -14.69
N TRP A 385 0.24 21.75 -14.95
CA TRP A 385 -0.87 22.69 -15.15
C TRP A 385 -2.16 22.09 -14.63
N THR A 386 -3.24 22.89 -14.62
CA THR A 386 -4.57 22.44 -14.16
C THR A 386 -5.62 22.66 -15.25
N ASN A 387 -6.81 22.09 -15.06
CA ASN A 387 -8.00 22.44 -15.84
C ASN A 387 -8.90 23.46 -15.12
N ALA A 388 -8.32 24.31 -14.27
CA ALA A 388 -9.05 25.33 -13.50
C ALA A 388 -9.91 26.26 -14.37
N THR A 389 -9.43 26.56 -15.57
CA THR A 389 -10.07 27.49 -16.55
C THR A 389 -11.00 26.80 -17.55
N HIS A 390 -10.94 25.45 -17.66
CA HIS A 390 -11.78 24.70 -18.60
C HIS A 390 -13.25 24.93 -18.25
N LEU A 391 -14.08 25.20 -19.27
CA LEU A 391 -15.50 25.40 -19.07
C LEU A 391 -16.23 24.07 -18.90
N VAL A 392 -17.13 24.02 -17.95
CA VAL A 392 -17.94 22.84 -17.57
C VAL A 392 -19.41 23.22 -17.78
N ILE A 393 -20.18 22.34 -18.41
CA ILE A 393 -21.63 22.48 -18.59
C ILE A 393 -22.28 22.26 -17.22
N ALA A 394 -22.93 23.30 -16.70
CA ALA A 394 -23.46 23.35 -15.34
C ALA A 394 -24.90 22.84 -15.21
N ASP A 395 -25.65 22.84 -16.32
CA ASP A 395 -27.04 22.43 -16.36
C ASP A 395 -27.20 20.90 -16.20
N GLU A 396 -28.25 20.45 -15.53
CA GLU A 396 -28.54 19.03 -15.31
C GLU A 396 -29.14 18.37 -16.56
N LEU A 397 -28.32 18.25 -17.58
CA LEU A 397 -28.66 17.56 -18.82
C LEU A 397 -28.30 16.07 -18.74
N PRO A 398 -29.07 15.14 -19.34
CA PRO A 398 -28.87 13.70 -19.20
C PRO A 398 -27.44 13.24 -19.53
N THR A 399 -26.83 13.73 -20.60
CA THR A 399 -25.52 13.33 -21.13
C THR A 399 -24.43 14.37 -20.98
N LEU A 400 -24.77 15.65 -20.81
CA LEU A 400 -23.81 16.75 -20.83
C LEU A 400 -23.50 17.35 -19.44
N ALA A 401 -24.34 17.06 -18.44
CA ALA A 401 -24.15 17.62 -17.10
C ALA A 401 -22.78 17.28 -16.52
N GLY A 402 -22.03 18.29 -16.15
CA GLY A 402 -20.69 18.13 -15.58
C GLY A 402 -19.58 17.81 -16.58
N GLN A 403 -19.88 17.69 -17.88
CA GLN A 403 -18.87 17.49 -18.92
C GLN A 403 -18.15 18.80 -19.24
N HIS A 404 -16.91 18.70 -19.70
CA HIS A 404 -16.24 19.87 -20.27
C HIS A 404 -16.90 20.32 -21.57
N LEU A 405 -17.08 21.64 -21.73
CA LEU A 405 -17.43 22.21 -23.03
C LEU A 405 -16.25 22.00 -23.98
N THR A 406 -16.50 21.39 -25.13
CA THR A 406 -15.50 21.17 -26.18
C THR A 406 -15.84 21.96 -27.46
N LEU A 407 -14.89 22.14 -28.36
CA LEU A 407 -15.15 22.76 -29.65
C LEU A 407 -16.25 22.02 -30.42
N ARG A 408 -16.34 20.70 -30.30
CA ARG A 408 -17.40 19.90 -30.92
C ARG A 408 -18.80 20.26 -30.42
N HIS A 409 -18.94 20.68 -29.17
CA HIS A 409 -20.22 21.18 -28.66
C HIS A 409 -20.62 22.52 -29.27
N LEU A 410 -19.66 23.32 -29.79
CA LEU A 410 -19.91 24.63 -30.36
C LEU A 410 -20.09 24.59 -31.87
N THR A 411 -19.40 23.68 -32.55
CA THR A 411 -19.46 23.51 -34.00
C THR A 411 -19.46 22.02 -34.37
N PRO A 412 -20.29 21.57 -35.35
CA PRO A 412 -20.39 20.15 -35.69
C PRO A 412 -19.07 19.49 -36.10
N ASP A 413 -18.15 20.24 -36.73
CA ASP A 413 -16.84 19.76 -37.17
C ASP A 413 -15.72 20.06 -36.15
N GLY A 414 -16.08 20.55 -34.97
CA GLY A 414 -15.13 20.87 -33.90
C GLY A 414 -14.44 19.63 -33.32
N GLU A 415 -13.24 19.82 -32.80
CA GLU A 415 -12.50 18.78 -32.08
C GLU A 415 -13.04 18.56 -30.64
N GLU A 416 -12.73 17.42 -30.07
CA GLU A 416 -13.04 17.11 -28.65
C GLU A 416 -12.06 17.80 -27.67
N THR A 417 -11.59 19.00 -28.03
CA THR A 417 -10.69 19.80 -27.19
C THR A 417 -11.48 20.71 -26.25
N PRO A 418 -11.07 20.82 -24.97
CA PRO A 418 -11.73 21.69 -24.01
C PRO A 418 -11.69 23.16 -24.43
N VAL A 419 -12.75 23.89 -24.12
CA VAL A 419 -12.91 25.33 -24.40
C VAL A 419 -12.67 26.13 -23.12
N VAL A 420 -12.00 27.24 -23.25
CA VAL A 420 -11.78 28.26 -22.21
C VAL A 420 -12.24 29.63 -22.66
N LEU A 421 -12.43 30.53 -21.70
CA LEU A 421 -12.65 31.96 -21.99
C LEU A 421 -11.31 32.69 -21.84
N ASN A 422 -10.76 33.19 -22.93
CA ASN A 422 -9.50 33.95 -22.92
C ASN A 422 -9.65 35.29 -22.15
N THR A 423 -8.57 36.02 -22.00
CA THR A 423 -8.56 37.34 -21.34
C THR A 423 -9.42 38.36 -22.05
N ASP A 424 -9.59 38.26 -23.37
CA ASP A 424 -10.37 39.18 -24.21
C ASP A 424 -11.89 38.86 -24.17
N GLY A 425 -12.27 37.74 -23.58
CA GLY A 425 -13.67 37.31 -23.43
C GLY A 425 -14.17 36.44 -24.59
N GLU A 426 -13.28 35.81 -25.33
CA GLU A 426 -13.60 34.90 -26.42
C GLU A 426 -13.50 33.44 -25.99
N LEU A 427 -14.39 32.59 -26.52
CA LEU A 427 -14.34 31.15 -26.34
C LEU A 427 -13.31 30.57 -27.32
N VAL A 428 -12.25 29.99 -26.80
CA VAL A 428 -11.13 29.47 -27.57
C VAL A 428 -10.70 28.09 -27.10
N ASP A 429 -9.96 27.38 -27.95
CA ASP A 429 -9.34 26.10 -27.63
C ASP A 429 -8.32 26.28 -26.50
N ALA A 430 -8.46 25.47 -25.43
CA ALA A 430 -7.55 25.47 -24.29
C ALA A 430 -6.10 25.13 -24.68
N SER A 431 -5.89 24.32 -25.73
CA SER A 431 -4.56 23.90 -26.16
C SER A 431 -3.73 25.03 -26.78
N THR A 432 -4.38 26.00 -27.38
CA THR A 432 -3.75 27.13 -28.07
C THR A 432 -3.77 28.43 -27.26
N CYS A 433 -4.62 28.51 -26.26
CA CYS A 433 -4.78 29.67 -25.38
C CYS A 433 -3.57 29.80 -24.44
N ARG A 434 -3.01 31.00 -24.33
CA ARG A 434 -1.87 31.27 -23.45
C ARG A 434 -2.29 31.46 -21.98
N GLN A 435 -3.38 32.18 -21.72
CA GLN A 435 -3.91 32.51 -20.44
C GLN A 435 -5.42 32.68 -20.52
N ALA A 436 -6.17 32.11 -19.55
CA ALA A 436 -7.62 32.14 -19.55
C ALA A 436 -8.18 32.66 -18.23
N ARG A 437 -9.43 33.10 -18.22
CA ARG A 437 -10.12 33.61 -17.04
C ARG A 437 -10.38 32.51 -16.04
N LEU A 438 -10.08 32.79 -14.78
CA LEU A 438 -10.23 31.84 -13.68
C LEU A 438 -11.69 31.62 -13.26
N PHE A 439 -12.45 32.67 -13.15
CA PHE A 439 -13.86 32.61 -12.72
C PHE A 439 -14.76 33.03 -13.87
N VAL A 440 -15.53 32.07 -14.37
CA VAL A 440 -16.46 32.25 -15.48
C VAL A 440 -17.80 31.65 -15.13
N THR A 441 -18.86 32.39 -15.38
CA THR A 441 -20.26 31.93 -15.44
C THR A 441 -20.93 32.65 -16.57
N GLN A 442 -21.33 31.92 -17.61
CA GLN A 442 -21.99 32.52 -18.77
C GLN A 442 -22.88 31.51 -19.50
N PHE A 443 -23.75 32.01 -20.37
CA PHE A 443 -24.52 31.20 -21.29
C PHE A 443 -23.78 30.98 -22.60
N VAL A 444 -23.87 29.77 -23.13
CA VAL A 444 -23.32 29.41 -24.43
C VAL A 444 -24.39 28.67 -25.23
N THR A 445 -24.48 28.94 -26.51
CA THR A 445 -25.34 28.19 -27.44
C THR A 445 -24.55 27.08 -28.09
N LEU A 446 -24.99 25.82 -27.91
CA LEU A 446 -24.38 24.65 -28.52
C LEU A 446 -24.73 24.55 -30.03
N ALA A 447 -24.01 23.70 -30.75
CA ALA A 447 -24.22 23.47 -32.20
C ALA A 447 -25.64 23.01 -32.56
N ASP A 448 -26.34 22.34 -31.65
CA ASP A 448 -27.74 21.91 -31.80
C ASP A 448 -28.77 23.02 -31.50
N GLY A 449 -28.30 24.23 -31.17
CA GLY A 449 -29.14 25.36 -30.77
C GLY A 449 -29.53 25.41 -29.29
N GLN A 450 -29.16 24.39 -28.50
CA GLN A 450 -29.44 24.39 -27.06
C GLN A 450 -28.60 25.45 -26.34
N ARG A 451 -29.25 26.26 -25.49
CA ARG A 451 -28.56 27.21 -24.62
C ARG A 451 -28.25 26.59 -23.29
N VAL A 452 -26.96 26.58 -22.90
CA VAL A 452 -26.47 26.00 -21.64
C VAL A 452 -25.68 27.02 -20.83
N THR A 453 -25.69 26.83 -19.51
CA THR A 453 -24.82 27.56 -18.58
C THR A 453 -23.49 26.84 -18.51
N VAL A 454 -22.38 27.57 -18.70
CA VAL A 454 -21.04 27.05 -18.50
C VAL A 454 -20.33 27.81 -17.39
N LYS A 455 -19.51 27.09 -16.63
CA LYS A 455 -18.70 27.62 -15.55
C LYS A 455 -17.29 27.06 -15.63
N SER A 456 -16.27 27.86 -15.27
CA SER A 456 -14.90 27.34 -15.19
C SER A 456 -14.77 26.31 -14.06
N GLY A 457 -13.79 25.40 -14.17
CA GLY A 457 -13.52 24.40 -13.11
C GLY A 457 -13.26 25.06 -11.74
N LEU A 458 -12.52 26.18 -11.72
CA LEU A 458 -12.25 26.90 -10.48
C LEU A 458 -13.50 27.56 -9.91
N GLN A 459 -14.40 28.08 -10.76
CA GLN A 459 -15.71 28.60 -10.33
C GLN A 459 -16.55 27.51 -9.65
N ARG A 460 -16.55 26.29 -10.22
CA ARG A 460 -17.25 25.14 -9.65
C ARG A 460 -16.67 24.74 -8.28
N LEU A 461 -15.34 24.75 -8.13
CA LEU A 461 -14.69 24.48 -6.84
C LEU A 461 -15.01 25.56 -5.80
N LYS A 462 -15.01 26.83 -6.19
CA LYS A 462 -15.40 27.95 -5.32
C LYS A 462 -16.84 27.75 -4.80
N GLU A 463 -17.80 27.51 -5.71
CA GLU A 463 -19.20 27.27 -5.33
C GLU A 463 -19.35 26.04 -4.40
N ALA A 464 -18.55 25.00 -4.62
CA ALA A 464 -18.55 23.82 -3.74
C ALA A 464 -18.03 24.16 -2.33
N ALA A 465 -17.01 25.01 -2.22
CA ALA A 465 -16.48 25.48 -0.94
C ALA A 465 -17.42 26.48 -0.24
N GLU A 466 -18.20 27.23 -1.00
CA GLU A 466 -19.18 28.20 -0.49
C GLU A 466 -20.47 27.58 0.05
N LYS A 467 -20.68 26.27 -0.13
CA LYS A 467 -21.86 25.57 0.42
C LYS A 467 -21.98 25.64 1.93
N LEU A 468 -20.85 25.73 2.64
CA LEU A 468 -20.79 25.92 4.09
C LEU A 468 -19.96 27.15 4.42
N SER A 469 -20.32 27.86 5.49
CA SER A 469 -19.48 28.90 6.07
C SER A 469 -18.24 28.33 6.74
N LEU A 470 -17.23 29.12 7.00
CA LEU A 470 -16.03 28.70 7.72
C LEU A 470 -16.37 28.19 9.13
N ALA A 471 -17.32 28.83 9.82
CA ALA A 471 -17.84 28.38 11.10
C ALA A 471 -18.48 26.98 11.02
N GLN A 472 -19.26 26.71 9.97
CA GLN A 472 -19.86 25.39 9.78
C GLN A 472 -18.80 24.34 9.48
N TYR A 473 -17.77 24.64 8.67
CA TYR A 473 -16.64 23.73 8.49
C TYR A 473 -15.89 23.47 9.80
N SER A 474 -15.69 24.51 10.63
CA SER A 474 -15.09 24.40 11.96
C SER A 474 -15.89 23.44 12.86
N GLU A 475 -17.22 23.56 12.86
CA GLU A 475 -18.09 22.63 13.59
C GLU A 475 -17.95 21.19 13.11
N GLN A 476 -17.93 20.96 11.79
CA GLN A 476 -17.82 19.61 11.20
C GLN A 476 -16.47 18.94 11.49
N CYS A 477 -15.38 19.70 11.50
CA CYS A 477 -14.05 19.10 11.70
C CYS A 477 -13.56 19.18 13.16
N GLY A 478 -14.24 19.93 14.03
CA GLY A 478 -13.86 20.14 15.43
C GLY A 478 -12.59 20.99 15.59
N VAL A 479 -12.18 21.72 14.55
CA VAL A 479 -11.04 22.63 14.57
C VAL A 479 -11.56 24.07 14.66
N PRO A 480 -11.20 24.86 15.69
CA PRO A 480 -11.65 26.23 15.82
C PRO A 480 -11.36 27.07 14.57
N GLU A 481 -12.30 27.93 14.17
CA GLU A 481 -12.19 28.77 12.96
C GLU A 481 -10.86 29.54 12.90
N ALA A 482 -10.45 30.16 14.01
CA ALA A 482 -9.17 30.86 14.10
C ALA A 482 -7.95 29.97 13.83
N GLN A 483 -8.03 28.68 14.19
CA GLN A 483 -6.96 27.72 13.89
C GLN A 483 -6.98 27.28 12.43
N ILE A 484 -8.15 27.15 11.80
CA ILE A 484 -8.26 26.90 10.35
C ILE A 484 -7.62 28.07 9.59
N ILE A 485 -7.93 29.30 9.97
CA ILE A 485 -7.34 30.51 9.37
C ILE A 485 -5.83 30.51 9.53
N ALA A 486 -5.32 30.39 10.76
CA ALA A 486 -3.89 30.43 11.04
C ALA A 486 -3.11 29.31 10.33
N LEU A 487 -3.68 28.10 10.24
CA LEU A 487 -3.10 27.01 9.49
C LEU A 487 -3.02 27.31 7.99
N THR A 488 -4.10 27.89 7.44
CA THR A 488 -4.20 28.24 6.02
C THR A 488 -3.28 29.40 5.65
N GLU A 489 -3.19 30.41 6.50
CA GLU A 489 -2.24 31.52 6.34
C GLU A 489 -0.79 31.04 6.34
N THR A 490 -0.43 30.17 7.28
CA THR A 490 0.90 29.56 7.32
C THR A 490 1.18 28.76 6.05
N PHE A 491 0.26 27.87 5.66
CA PHE A 491 0.39 27.06 4.47
C PHE A 491 0.60 27.91 3.20
N THR A 492 -0.27 28.88 2.96
CA THR A 492 -0.20 29.74 1.78
C THR A 492 0.96 30.75 1.85
N GLY A 493 1.40 31.12 3.06
CA GLY A 493 2.54 32.01 3.29
C GLY A 493 3.88 31.44 2.80
N HIS A 494 4.04 30.13 2.80
CA HIS A 494 5.20 29.46 2.22
C HIS A 494 5.10 29.24 0.70
N GLY A 495 3.98 29.64 0.07
CA GLY A 495 3.77 29.51 -1.37
C GLY A 495 4.01 28.09 -1.86
N ARG A 496 4.79 27.95 -2.94
CA ARG A 496 5.08 26.64 -3.57
C ARG A 496 6.03 25.75 -2.76
N LYS A 497 6.66 26.25 -1.70
CA LYS A 497 7.50 25.48 -0.79
C LYS A 497 6.72 24.88 0.39
N ALA A 498 5.40 24.90 0.30
CA ALA A 498 4.52 24.12 1.17
C ALA A 498 4.15 22.79 0.50
N ALA A 499 3.94 21.75 1.30
CA ALA A 499 3.57 20.42 0.82
C ALA A 499 2.48 19.80 1.69
N VAL A 500 1.40 19.32 1.10
CA VAL A 500 0.37 18.55 1.77
C VAL A 500 0.53 17.06 1.44
N ILE A 501 0.60 16.24 2.47
CA ILE A 501 0.82 14.79 2.37
C ILE A 501 -0.29 14.04 3.10
N SER A 502 -0.83 13.00 2.47
CA SER A 502 -1.81 12.12 3.07
C SER A 502 -1.57 10.65 2.70
N HIS A 503 -2.27 9.74 3.36
CA HIS A 503 -2.35 8.32 2.98
C HIS A 503 -3.41 7.54 3.78
N GLY A 504 -3.06 6.98 4.93
CA GLY A 504 -3.84 5.95 5.65
C GLY A 504 -5.07 6.46 6.39
N GLY A 505 -5.11 7.74 6.75
CA GLY A 505 -6.25 8.36 7.41
C GLY A 505 -7.53 8.41 6.58
N MET A 506 -7.38 8.29 5.25
CA MET A 506 -8.49 8.31 4.30
C MET A 506 -9.30 7.00 4.25
N MET A 507 -9.13 6.08 5.20
CA MET A 507 -9.92 4.86 5.33
C MET A 507 -11.20 5.12 6.14
N ALA A 508 -11.95 6.14 5.76
CA ALA A 508 -13.24 6.57 6.31
C ALA A 508 -14.36 6.33 5.31
N GLY A 509 -15.63 6.38 5.74
CA GLY A 509 -16.79 6.19 4.87
C GLY A 509 -16.99 7.26 3.79
N ASN A 510 -16.22 8.35 3.85
CA ASN A 510 -16.14 9.44 2.88
C ASN A 510 -14.70 9.66 2.39
N GLY A 511 -13.86 8.63 2.45
CA GLY A 511 -12.41 8.71 2.25
C GLY A 511 -11.99 9.19 0.86
N PHE A 512 -12.77 8.92 -0.18
CA PHE A 512 -12.51 9.40 -1.53
C PHE A 512 -12.46 10.94 -1.58
N TYR A 513 -13.50 11.61 -1.11
CA TYR A 513 -13.56 13.08 -1.11
C TYR A 513 -12.62 13.70 -0.06
N ASN A 514 -12.38 13.02 1.08
CA ASN A 514 -11.36 13.43 2.03
C ASN A 514 -9.98 13.52 1.34
N ALA A 515 -9.60 12.48 0.62
CA ALA A 515 -8.33 12.45 -0.10
C ALA A 515 -8.25 13.53 -1.19
N TRP A 516 -9.31 13.69 -1.98
CA TRP A 516 -9.32 14.66 -3.07
C TRP A 516 -9.25 16.09 -2.55
N SER A 517 -10.04 16.44 -1.52
CA SER A 517 -10.03 17.77 -0.89
C SER A 517 -8.66 18.13 -0.31
N VAL A 518 -8.04 17.18 0.40
CA VAL A 518 -6.72 17.38 1.01
C VAL A 518 -5.65 17.57 -0.07
N MET A 519 -5.68 16.76 -1.11
CA MET A 519 -4.69 16.86 -2.19
C MET A 519 -4.90 18.09 -3.08
N MET A 520 -6.11 18.63 -3.18
CA MET A 520 -6.45 19.86 -3.92
C MET A 520 -5.65 21.07 -3.43
N LEU A 521 -5.31 21.14 -2.14
CA LEU A 521 -4.49 22.21 -1.59
C LEU A 521 -3.14 22.36 -2.32
N ASN A 522 -2.50 21.26 -2.71
CA ASN A 522 -1.27 21.30 -3.50
C ASN A 522 -1.50 21.92 -4.90
N ALA A 523 -2.63 21.62 -5.54
CA ALA A 523 -2.97 22.15 -6.86
C ALA A 523 -3.21 23.65 -6.82
N LEU A 524 -3.86 24.16 -5.76
CA LEU A 524 -4.16 25.59 -5.63
C LEU A 524 -2.91 26.47 -5.49
N ILE A 525 -1.82 25.96 -4.93
CA ILE A 525 -0.55 26.67 -4.81
C ILE A 525 0.44 26.33 -5.95
N GLY A 526 0.13 25.34 -6.81
CA GLY A 526 0.91 24.99 -7.99
C GLY A 526 2.29 24.40 -7.66
N ASN A 527 2.39 23.51 -6.68
CA ASN A 527 3.67 23.02 -6.15
C ASN A 527 4.12 21.65 -6.72
N LEU A 528 3.38 21.06 -7.66
CA LEU A 528 3.69 19.73 -8.19
C LEU A 528 4.95 19.73 -9.06
N SER A 529 5.86 18.80 -8.76
CA SER A 529 7.15 18.59 -9.46
C SER A 529 8.11 19.76 -9.40
N LEU A 530 7.97 20.61 -8.38
CA LEU A 530 8.88 21.75 -8.13
C LEU A 530 9.72 21.53 -6.87
N SER A 531 10.88 22.17 -6.83
CA SER A 531 11.74 22.20 -5.64
C SER A 531 11.00 22.83 -4.45
N GLY A 532 11.01 22.14 -3.32
CA GLY A 532 10.28 22.50 -2.11
C GLY A 532 8.79 22.12 -2.09
N GLY A 533 8.24 21.65 -3.22
CA GLY A 533 6.85 21.20 -3.32
C GLY A 533 6.68 19.69 -3.13
N VAL A 534 5.76 19.13 -3.90
CA VAL A 534 5.49 17.68 -3.94
C VAL A 534 5.84 17.11 -5.32
N PHE A 535 6.18 15.81 -5.37
CA PHE A 535 6.54 15.16 -6.63
C PHE A 535 6.03 13.71 -6.71
N VAL A 536 5.82 13.26 -7.93
CA VAL A 536 5.62 11.85 -8.26
C VAL A 536 6.99 11.21 -8.47
N GLY A 537 7.22 10.04 -7.89
CA GLY A 537 8.53 9.36 -7.96
C GLY A 537 9.04 9.14 -9.39
N GLY A 538 10.35 8.91 -9.54
CA GLY A 538 11.04 8.71 -10.80
C GLY A 538 10.63 7.49 -11.62
N GLY A 539 9.75 6.64 -11.06
CA GLY A 539 9.25 5.44 -11.72
C GLY A 539 10.21 4.24 -11.61
N LYS A 540 9.89 3.19 -12.37
CA LYS A 540 10.66 1.94 -12.37
C LYS A 540 11.23 1.61 -13.75
N PHE A 541 12.32 0.85 -13.77
CA PHE A 541 12.75 0.11 -14.97
C PHE A 541 11.79 -1.08 -15.11
N ASN A 542 10.83 -0.99 -16.03
CA ASN A 542 9.71 -1.92 -16.11
C ASN A 542 10.03 -3.16 -16.97
N GLY A 543 10.80 -4.10 -16.45
CA GLY A 543 11.21 -5.30 -17.17
C GLY A 543 10.10 -6.32 -17.46
N VAL A 544 8.93 -6.19 -16.79
CA VAL A 544 7.77 -7.10 -17.01
C VAL A 544 6.91 -6.72 -18.21
N SER A 545 7.17 -5.58 -18.84
CA SER A 545 6.61 -5.22 -20.15
C SER A 545 7.46 -5.81 -21.27
N ASP A 546 6.97 -5.68 -22.50
CA ASP A 546 7.79 -5.95 -23.67
C ASP A 546 8.98 -4.98 -23.65
N GLY A 547 10.17 -5.54 -23.75
CA GLY A 547 11.42 -4.85 -23.48
C GLY A 547 12.46 -5.04 -24.55
N PRO A 548 13.67 -4.51 -24.37
CA PRO A 548 14.70 -4.55 -25.39
C PRO A 548 15.25 -5.94 -25.68
N ARG A 549 15.04 -6.90 -24.78
CA ARG A 549 15.57 -8.28 -24.91
C ARG A 549 14.47 -9.32 -25.05
N TYR A 550 13.35 -9.18 -24.32
CA TYR A 550 12.27 -10.16 -24.26
C TYR A 550 10.90 -9.47 -24.20
N ASN A 551 9.91 -10.05 -24.88
CA ASN A 551 8.51 -9.67 -24.83
C ASN A 551 7.84 -10.38 -23.64
N MET A 552 7.84 -9.74 -22.47
CA MET A 552 7.33 -10.35 -21.24
C MET A 552 5.81 -10.24 -21.09
N ASN A 553 5.19 -9.32 -21.80
CA ASN A 553 3.75 -9.08 -21.73
C ASN A 553 2.99 -9.55 -23.00
N SER A 554 3.65 -9.63 -24.16
CA SER A 554 3.06 -10.09 -25.41
C SER A 554 3.46 -11.55 -25.68
N PHE A 555 2.49 -12.40 -25.93
CA PHE A 555 2.68 -13.80 -26.28
C PHE A 555 1.51 -14.33 -27.12
N ALA A 556 1.74 -15.39 -27.88
CA ALA A 556 0.73 -16.01 -28.73
C ALA A 556 -0.44 -16.54 -27.88
N GLY A 557 -1.65 -16.31 -28.33
CA GLY A 557 -2.87 -16.74 -27.62
C GLY A 557 -3.20 -15.94 -26.36
N LYS A 558 -2.53 -14.81 -26.10
CA LYS A 558 -2.84 -13.95 -24.95
C LYS A 558 -4.32 -13.55 -24.93
N VAL A 559 -4.97 -13.83 -23.82
CA VAL A 559 -6.40 -13.52 -23.61
C VAL A 559 -6.56 -12.09 -23.08
N LYS A 560 -7.54 -11.37 -23.57
CA LYS A 560 -8.05 -10.13 -22.99
C LYS A 560 -9.32 -10.44 -22.21
N PRO A 561 -9.31 -10.40 -20.88
CA PRO A 561 -10.51 -10.67 -20.09
C PRO A 561 -11.68 -9.79 -20.50
N SER A 562 -12.85 -10.38 -20.65
CA SER A 562 -14.09 -9.69 -21.06
C SER A 562 -15.21 -9.88 -20.04
N GLY A 563 -16.28 -9.13 -20.21
CA GLY A 563 -17.45 -9.21 -19.32
C GLY A 563 -17.34 -8.36 -18.06
N LEU A 564 -18.28 -8.53 -17.17
CA LEU A 564 -18.44 -7.80 -15.93
C LEU A 564 -17.57 -8.43 -14.81
N SER A 565 -16.81 -7.61 -14.09
CA SER A 565 -16.22 -8.05 -12.83
C SER A 565 -17.30 -8.27 -11.78
N ILE A 566 -17.19 -9.32 -10.96
CA ILE A 566 -18.16 -9.59 -9.90
C ILE A 566 -18.21 -8.46 -8.84
N ALA A 567 -17.16 -7.64 -8.72
CA ALA A 567 -17.17 -6.42 -7.91
C ALA A 567 -17.87 -5.23 -8.57
N ARG A 568 -18.36 -5.39 -9.80
CA ARG A 568 -19.03 -4.31 -10.57
C ARG A 568 -18.16 -3.05 -10.70
N SER A 569 -16.85 -3.28 -10.85
CA SER A 569 -15.83 -2.23 -10.95
C SER A 569 -15.58 -1.81 -12.40
N LYS A 570 -15.13 -0.56 -12.60
CA LYS A 570 -14.87 0.03 -13.92
C LYS A 570 -16.06 -0.05 -14.88
N THR A 571 -17.25 -0.03 -14.34
CA THR A 571 -18.49 -0.10 -15.10
C THR A 571 -19.53 0.79 -14.42
N ALA A 572 -20.20 1.64 -15.20
CA ALA A 572 -21.32 2.44 -14.72
C ALA A 572 -22.56 1.56 -14.55
N TYR A 573 -23.36 1.80 -13.53
CA TYR A 573 -24.60 1.06 -13.29
C TYR A 573 -25.58 1.19 -14.47
N GLU A 574 -25.63 2.37 -15.06
CA GLU A 574 -26.48 2.70 -16.22
C GLU A 574 -26.17 1.85 -17.47
N ALA A 575 -24.95 1.29 -17.54
CA ALA A 575 -24.58 0.35 -18.60
C ALA A 575 -24.96 -1.11 -18.30
N SER A 576 -25.50 -1.39 -17.11
CA SER A 576 -25.84 -2.75 -16.70
C SER A 576 -27.14 -3.27 -17.31
N GLU A 577 -27.28 -4.59 -17.37
CA GLU A 577 -28.52 -5.25 -17.72
C GLU A 577 -29.60 -4.99 -16.67
N GLU A 578 -29.27 -5.04 -15.38
CA GLU A 578 -30.21 -4.72 -14.29
C GLU A 578 -30.83 -3.34 -14.46
N TYR A 579 -30.05 -2.32 -14.82
CA TYR A 579 -30.59 -0.97 -15.09
C TYR A 579 -31.58 -0.98 -16.28
N ARG A 580 -31.20 -1.61 -17.39
CA ARG A 580 -32.03 -1.67 -18.59
C ARG A 580 -33.31 -2.45 -18.36
N ASP A 581 -33.24 -3.58 -17.66
CA ASP A 581 -34.38 -4.43 -17.36
C ASP A 581 -35.42 -3.70 -16.48
N LYS A 582 -34.96 -2.96 -15.48
CA LYS A 582 -35.85 -2.12 -14.65
C LYS A 582 -36.56 -1.04 -15.47
N ILE A 583 -35.81 -0.34 -16.33
CA ILE A 583 -36.40 0.67 -17.22
C ILE A 583 -37.43 0.02 -18.18
N ALA A 584 -37.07 -1.09 -18.81
CA ALA A 584 -37.97 -1.82 -19.72
C ALA A 584 -39.22 -2.32 -19.00
N GLY A 585 -39.09 -2.69 -17.73
CA GLY A 585 -40.19 -3.09 -16.86
C GLY A 585 -41.00 -1.93 -16.24
N GLY A 586 -40.68 -0.66 -16.59
CA GLY A 586 -41.34 0.55 -16.05
C GLY A 586 -41.03 0.81 -14.58
N GLN A 587 -39.96 0.24 -14.05
CA GLN A 587 -39.52 0.44 -12.66
C GLN A 587 -38.48 1.58 -12.56
N SER A 588 -38.38 2.16 -11.36
CA SER A 588 -37.23 3.05 -11.05
C SER A 588 -35.92 2.26 -11.18
N PRO A 589 -34.93 2.77 -11.90
CA PRO A 589 -33.65 2.07 -12.02
C PRO A 589 -32.91 2.00 -10.69
N TYR A 590 -33.10 2.99 -9.82
CA TYR A 590 -32.48 3.05 -8.49
C TYR A 590 -33.47 2.60 -7.40
N PRO A 591 -32.97 1.93 -6.32
CA PRO A 591 -31.60 1.50 -6.08
C PRO A 591 -31.21 0.26 -6.89
N ALA A 592 -29.91 0.11 -7.23
CA ALA A 592 -29.34 -1.17 -7.65
C ALA A 592 -29.35 -2.19 -6.51
N LYS A 593 -29.26 -3.48 -6.80
CA LYS A 593 -29.14 -4.54 -5.77
C LYS A 593 -27.88 -4.41 -4.91
N ALA A 594 -26.79 -3.87 -5.47
CA ALA A 594 -25.55 -3.59 -4.76
C ALA A 594 -24.83 -2.41 -5.41
N PRO A 595 -23.87 -1.74 -4.70
CA PRO A 595 -23.11 -0.63 -5.27
C PRO A 595 -22.28 -1.03 -6.50
N TRP A 596 -22.07 -0.09 -7.41
CA TRP A 596 -21.19 -0.15 -8.58
C TRP A 596 -20.09 0.89 -8.43
N TYR A 597 -18.90 0.57 -8.93
CA TYR A 597 -17.71 1.40 -8.73
C TYR A 597 -17.07 1.77 -10.08
N PRO A 598 -17.60 2.78 -10.79
CA PRO A 598 -17.16 3.10 -12.16
C PRO A 598 -15.71 3.56 -12.26
N PHE A 599 -15.14 4.13 -11.18
CA PHE A 599 -13.82 4.76 -11.22
C PHE A 599 -12.68 3.82 -10.85
N VAL A 600 -12.92 2.80 -10.06
CA VAL A 600 -11.89 1.97 -9.43
C VAL A 600 -11.98 0.51 -9.84
N ALA A 601 -10.90 -0.24 -9.63
CA ALA A 601 -10.83 -1.67 -9.88
C ALA A 601 -10.21 -2.40 -8.70
N GLY A 602 -10.38 -3.73 -8.67
CA GLY A 602 -9.72 -4.59 -7.69
C GLY A 602 -10.25 -4.49 -6.27
N GLN A 603 -11.54 -4.10 -6.09
CA GLN A 603 -12.20 -4.04 -4.78
C GLN A 603 -12.37 -5.45 -4.21
N LEU A 604 -11.32 -5.95 -3.56
CA LEU A 604 -11.37 -7.24 -2.85
C LEU A 604 -12.50 -7.27 -1.80
N THR A 605 -12.82 -6.14 -1.21
CA THR A 605 -13.94 -5.92 -0.28
C THR A 605 -15.32 -6.27 -0.87
N GLU A 606 -15.50 -6.12 -2.18
CA GLU A 606 -16.73 -6.51 -2.90
C GLU A 606 -16.61 -7.87 -3.58
N LEU A 607 -15.43 -8.21 -4.10
CA LEU A 607 -15.22 -9.47 -4.82
C LEU A 607 -15.65 -10.68 -4.00
N LEU A 608 -15.16 -10.77 -2.76
CA LEU A 608 -15.41 -11.95 -1.91
C LEU A 608 -16.86 -12.04 -1.44
N THR A 609 -17.44 -10.95 -0.97
CA THR A 609 -18.82 -10.94 -0.48
C THR A 609 -19.82 -11.19 -1.63
N SER A 610 -19.60 -10.56 -2.77
CA SER A 610 -20.39 -10.79 -3.98
C SER A 610 -20.29 -12.24 -4.47
N ALA A 611 -19.08 -12.84 -4.40
CA ALA A 611 -18.84 -14.25 -4.71
C ALA A 611 -19.72 -15.17 -3.85
N LEU A 612 -19.72 -14.92 -2.54
CA LEU A 612 -20.46 -15.74 -1.56
C LEU A 612 -21.96 -15.56 -1.65
N GLU A 613 -22.43 -14.43 -2.18
CA GLU A 613 -23.86 -14.17 -2.43
C GLU A 613 -24.30 -14.55 -3.85
N GLY A 614 -23.36 -14.94 -4.73
CA GLY A 614 -23.64 -15.30 -6.11
C GLY A 614 -24.15 -14.15 -6.97
N TYR A 615 -23.82 -12.89 -6.64
CA TYR A 615 -24.28 -11.70 -7.35
C TYR A 615 -23.10 -10.91 -7.93
N PRO A 616 -23.16 -10.50 -9.19
CA PRO A 616 -24.19 -10.70 -10.20
C PRO A 616 -24.26 -12.13 -10.77
N TYR A 617 -23.23 -12.94 -10.55
CA TYR A 617 -23.17 -14.35 -10.94
C TYR A 617 -22.37 -15.17 -9.92
N PRO A 618 -22.59 -16.52 -9.83
CA PRO A 618 -21.87 -17.38 -8.90
C PRO A 618 -20.43 -17.62 -9.35
N LEU A 619 -19.50 -17.66 -8.38
CA LEU A 619 -18.14 -18.15 -8.58
C LEU A 619 -18.05 -19.65 -8.28
N LYS A 620 -17.05 -20.31 -8.88
CA LYS A 620 -16.76 -21.74 -8.69
C LYS A 620 -15.43 -21.97 -8.00
N ALA A 621 -14.44 -21.10 -8.22
CA ALA A 621 -13.13 -21.25 -7.64
C ALA A 621 -12.52 -19.92 -7.17
N TRP A 622 -11.74 -20.00 -6.09
CA TRP A 622 -10.94 -18.91 -5.59
C TRP A 622 -9.49 -19.34 -5.37
N ILE A 623 -8.53 -18.62 -5.96
CA ILE A 623 -7.10 -18.73 -5.67
C ILE A 623 -6.70 -17.47 -4.89
N SER A 624 -6.24 -17.65 -3.65
CA SER A 624 -5.77 -16.58 -2.77
C SER A 624 -4.26 -16.67 -2.59
N ASN A 625 -3.50 -15.70 -3.11
CA ASN A 625 -2.06 -15.64 -2.96
C ASN A 625 -1.66 -14.60 -1.93
N MET A 626 -1.04 -15.02 -0.83
CA MET A 626 -0.53 -14.15 0.24
C MET A 626 -1.53 -13.07 0.67
N SER A 627 -2.82 -13.38 0.71
CA SER A 627 -3.91 -12.43 0.95
C SER A 627 -4.67 -12.81 2.22
N ASN A 628 -4.88 -11.84 3.12
CA ASN A 628 -5.57 -12.09 4.39
C ASN A 628 -6.71 -11.09 4.65
N PRO A 629 -7.77 -11.09 3.80
CA PRO A 629 -8.90 -10.19 3.98
C PRO A 629 -9.70 -10.45 5.27
N PHE A 630 -9.77 -11.69 5.78
CA PHE A 630 -10.49 -12.01 7.03
C PHE A 630 -9.83 -11.40 8.27
N TYR A 631 -8.54 -11.13 8.23
CA TYR A 631 -7.88 -10.31 9.24
C TYR A 631 -7.96 -8.82 8.92
N GLY A 632 -7.80 -8.43 7.65
CA GLY A 632 -7.49 -7.06 7.24
C GLY A 632 -8.70 -6.18 6.92
N VAL A 633 -9.89 -6.74 6.64
CA VAL A 633 -11.09 -5.98 6.30
C VAL A 633 -12.01 -5.89 7.52
N PRO A 634 -12.32 -4.68 8.01
CA PRO A 634 -13.20 -4.51 9.16
C PRO A 634 -14.58 -5.14 8.92
N GLY A 635 -15.03 -5.99 9.85
CA GLY A 635 -16.34 -6.66 9.81
C GLY A 635 -16.47 -7.82 8.84
N LEU A 636 -15.49 -8.04 7.93
CA LEU A 636 -15.63 -9.09 6.90
C LEU A 636 -15.80 -10.49 7.51
N ARG A 637 -15.13 -10.77 8.60
CA ARG A 637 -15.24 -12.05 9.26
C ARG A 637 -16.67 -12.34 9.71
N ALA A 638 -17.31 -11.39 10.36
CA ALA A 638 -18.70 -11.54 10.80
C ALA A 638 -19.68 -11.68 9.64
N VAL A 639 -19.39 -11.04 8.50
CA VAL A 639 -20.25 -11.03 7.30
C VAL A 639 -20.08 -12.29 6.44
N ALA A 640 -18.85 -12.83 6.33
CA ALA A 640 -18.48 -13.73 5.26
C ALA A 640 -17.90 -15.09 5.71
N GLU A 641 -17.37 -15.21 6.93
CA GLU A 641 -16.68 -16.44 7.36
C GLU A 641 -17.59 -17.67 7.32
N GLU A 642 -18.75 -17.59 7.95
CA GLU A 642 -19.71 -18.72 7.98
C GLU A 642 -20.26 -19.04 6.58
N LYS A 643 -20.41 -18.02 5.71
CA LYS A 643 -20.82 -18.24 4.32
C LYS A 643 -19.74 -18.94 3.51
N LEU A 644 -18.46 -18.63 3.77
CA LEU A 644 -17.33 -19.29 3.09
C LEU A 644 -17.19 -20.75 3.54
N LYS A 645 -17.57 -21.09 4.78
CA LYS A 645 -17.55 -22.47 5.25
C LYS A 645 -18.56 -23.36 4.51
N ASP A 646 -19.58 -22.80 3.89
CA ASP A 646 -20.52 -23.53 3.03
C ASP A 646 -19.95 -23.69 1.61
N PRO A 647 -19.49 -24.90 1.20
CA PRO A 647 -18.86 -25.12 -0.10
C PRO A 647 -19.83 -24.93 -1.28
N ARG A 648 -21.16 -24.93 -1.05
CA ARG A 648 -22.13 -24.65 -2.12
C ARG A 648 -22.06 -23.21 -2.62
N ARG A 649 -21.57 -22.27 -1.78
CA ARG A 649 -21.40 -20.86 -2.14
C ARG A 649 -20.12 -20.59 -2.92
N LEU A 650 -19.06 -21.32 -2.60
CA LEU A 650 -17.76 -21.25 -3.29
C LEU A 650 -17.13 -22.65 -3.24
N PRO A 651 -17.31 -23.48 -4.28
CA PRO A 651 -16.99 -24.91 -4.23
C PRO A 651 -15.51 -25.24 -4.04
N LEU A 652 -14.59 -24.44 -4.61
CA LEU A 652 -13.15 -24.72 -4.58
C LEU A 652 -12.36 -23.49 -4.09
N PHE A 653 -11.64 -23.65 -3.00
CA PHE A 653 -10.78 -22.60 -2.46
C PHE A 653 -9.34 -23.06 -2.27
N ILE A 654 -8.41 -22.45 -3.01
CA ILE A 654 -6.97 -22.73 -2.97
C ILE A 654 -6.27 -21.52 -2.35
N ALA A 655 -5.48 -21.72 -1.28
CA ALA A 655 -4.63 -20.69 -0.70
C ALA A 655 -3.16 -20.98 -1.01
N ILE A 656 -2.41 -19.96 -1.40
CA ILE A 656 -0.98 -19.99 -1.64
C ILE A 656 -0.34 -19.05 -0.62
N ASP A 657 0.33 -19.58 0.40
CA ASP A 657 0.93 -18.77 1.46
C ASP A 657 2.10 -19.50 2.14
N ALA A 658 2.97 -18.73 2.77
CA ALA A 658 4.06 -19.26 3.59
C ALA A 658 3.65 -19.54 5.05
N PHE A 659 2.50 -19.02 5.49
CA PHE A 659 1.96 -19.14 6.84
C PHE A 659 0.46 -19.39 6.83
N MET A 660 -0.03 -20.08 7.88
CA MET A 660 -1.47 -20.29 8.07
C MET A 660 -2.11 -19.01 8.62
N ASN A 661 -2.63 -18.15 7.74
CA ASN A 661 -3.36 -16.94 8.15
C ASN A 661 -4.88 -17.18 8.24
N GLU A 662 -5.66 -16.19 8.70
CA GLU A 662 -7.11 -16.28 8.93
C GLU A 662 -7.89 -16.64 7.65
N THR A 663 -7.37 -16.29 6.49
CA THR A 663 -7.96 -16.65 5.19
C THR A 663 -7.51 -18.04 4.76
N THR A 664 -6.22 -18.33 4.89
CA THR A 664 -5.62 -19.61 4.52
C THR A 664 -6.21 -20.78 5.31
N ALA A 665 -6.54 -20.57 6.59
CA ALA A 665 -7.16 -21.58 7.46
C ALA A 665 -8.57 -22.04 6.97
N LEU A 666 -9.20 -21.29 6.10
CA LEU A 666 -10.50 -21.60 5.51
C LEU A 666 -10.39 -22.25 4.11
N ALA A 667 -9.21 -22.54 3.62
CA ALA A 667 -9.01 -23.11 2.29
C ALA A 667 -9.36 -24.61 2.22
N ASP A 668 -9.56 -25.11 1.01
CA ASP A 668 -9.66 -26.56 0.73
C ASP A 668 -8.28 -27.14 0.48
N TYR A 669 -7.43 -26.39 -0.22
CA TYR A 669 -6.04 -26.72 -0.51
C TYR A 669 -5.11 -25.59 -0.11
N ILE A 670 -3.95 -25.97 0.43
CA ILE A 670 -2.85 -25.05 0.71
C ILE A 670 -1.65 -25.41 -0.13
N VAL A 671 -1.20 -24.46 -0.92
CA VAL A 671 0.07 -24.50 -1.65
C VAL A 671 1.10 -23.76 -0.80
N PRO A 672 2.13 -24.44 -0.25
CA PRO A 672 3.18 -23.74 0.49
C PRO A 672 3.93 -22.79 -0.45
N ASP A 673 4.22 -21.59 0.02
CA ASP A 673 4.96 -20.62 -0.79
C ASP A 673 6.35 -20.33 -0.23
N THR A 674 7.23 -19.89 -1.11
CA THR A 674 8.60 -19.51 -0.77
C THR A 674 8.63 -18.21 0.04
N HIS A 675 9.52 -18.15 1.02
CA HIS A 675 9.74 -16.94 1.79
C HIS A 675 10.43 -15.84 0.96
N ASN A 676 10.36 -14.60 1.41
CA ASN A 676 10.99 -13.44 0.78
C ASN A 676 12.48 -13.65 0.39
N PHE A 677 13.25 -14.35 1.22
CA PHE A 677 14.66 -14.67 0.95
C PHE A 677 14.87 -15.89 0.04
N GLU A 678 13.80 -16.54 -0.36
CA GLU A 678 13.79 -17.77 -1.15
C GLU A 678 13.18 -17.58 -2.54
N SER A 679 12.63 -16.39 -2.84
CA SER A 679 11.83 -16.11 -4.03
C SER A 679 12.46 -15.07 -4.93
N TRP A 680 12.05 -15.06 -6.19
CA TRP A 680 12.36 -14.02 -7.17
C TRP A 680 11.36 -12.87 -7.12
N GLY A 681 11.73 -11.70 -7.65
CA GLY A 681 10.78 -10.59 -7.81
C GLY A 681 11.44 -9.26 -8.16
N PHE A 682 10.62 -8.34 -8.70
CA PHE A 682 11.05 -6.98 -9.04
C PHE A 682 9.97 -5.97 -8.67
N THR A 683 10.31 -4.96 -7.88
CA THR A 683 9.38 -3.91 -7.49
C THR A 683 9.93 -2.51 -7.75
N ALA A 684 9.02 -1.55 -7.90
CA ALA A 684 9.39 -0.15 -7.73
C ALA A 684 9.62 0.15 -6.25
N PRO A 685 10.62 0.95 -5.87
CA PRO A 685 10.65 1.55 -4.55
C PRO A 685 9.37 2.35 -4.31
N TRP A 686 8.87 2.32 -3.09
CA TRP A 686 7.72 3.14 -2.73
C TRP A 686 7.99 4.62 -2.97
N GLY A 687 6.97 5.41 -3.29
CA GLY A 687 7.08 6.84 -3.61
C GLY A 687 7.97 7.66 -2.68
N GLY A 688 8.50 8.77 -3.16
CA GLY A 688 9.47 9.62 -2.46
C GLY A 688 10.92 9.41 -2.89
N VAL A 689 11.13 8.71 -4.01
CA VAL A 689 12.40 8.60 -4.72
C VAL A 689 12.25 9.33 -6.05
N ALA A 690 13.01 10.39 -6.27
CA ALA A 690 12.92 11.22 -7.47
C ALA A 690 13.55 10.55 -8.69
N SER A 691 14.62 9.79 -8.50
CA SER A 691 15.29 9.05 -9.58
C SER A 691 14.58 7.73 -9.90
N LYS A 692 14.84 7.22 -11.11
CA LYS A 692 14.27 5.94 -11.57
C LYS A 692 14.93 4.76 -10.89
N ALA A 693 14.15 3.85 -10.31
CA ALA A 693 14.68 2.74 -9.55
C ALA A 693 13.81 1.47 -9.63
N THR A 694 14.45 0.30 -9.59
CA THR A 694 13.79 -1.01 -9.47
C THR A 694 14.59 -1.88 -8.51
N THR A 695 13.93 -2.36 -7.47
CA THR A 695 14.50 -3.30 -6.49
C THR A 695 14.40 -4.72 -7.03
N ALA A 696 15.46 -5.50 -6.89
CA ALA A 696 15.50 -6.92 -7.24
C ALA A 696 15.47 -7.79 -5.97
N ARG A 697 14.73 -8.89 -6.04
CA ARG A 697 14.70 -9.98 -5.08
C ARG A 697 15.08 -11.28 -5.76
N TRP A 698 15.84 -12.12 -5.06
CA TRP A 698 16.32 -13.40 -5.55
C TRP A 698 16.51 -14.38 -4.40
N PRO A 699 16.56 -15.71 -4.65
CA PRO A 699 16.76 -16.71 -3.60
C PRO A 699 18.15 -16.60 -2.99
N VAL A 700 18.33 -15.79 -1.95
CA VAL A 700 19.61 -15.63 -1.22
C VAL A 700 19.92 -16.81 -0.32
N VAL A 701 18.93 -17.65 -0.06
CA VAL A 701 19.05 -18.97 0.58
C VAL A 701 18.27 -20.01 -0.22
N THR A 702 18.56 -21.28 0.00
CA THR A 702 17.83 -22.39 -0.64
C THR A 702 16.39 -22.43 -0.12
N PRO A 703 15.38 -22.46 -1.02
CA PRO A 703 13.98 -22.60 -0.62
C PRO A 703 13.73 -23.85 0.21
N ALA A 704 13.01 -23.68 1.32
CA ALA A 704 12.70 -24.73 2.27
C ALA A 704 11.45 -25.55 1.92
N THR A 705 10.59 -25.04 1.03
CA THR A 705 9.38 -25.76 0.59
C THR A 705 9.74 -27.06 -0.13
N ARG A 706 8.83 -28.04 -0.06
CA ARG A 706 8.97 -29.32 -0.75
C ARG A 706 9.30 -29.12 -2.23
N ARG A 707 10.00 -30.10 -2.80
CA ARG A 707 10.31 -30.11 -4.24
C ARG A 707 9.21 -30.83 -5.02
N THR A 708 8.90 -30.29 -6.19
CA THR A 708 8.13 -30.96 -7.23
C THR A 708 8.91 -32.13 -7.84
N ALA A 709 8.28 -32.98 -8.61
CA ALA A 709 8.94 -34.12 -9.25
C ALA A 709 10.12 -33.72 -10.20
N ASP A 710 10.05 -32.49 -10.77
CA ASP A 710 11.12 -31.94 -11.62
C ASP A 710 12.13 -31.08 -10.83
N GLY A 711 12.09 -31.16 -9.49
CA GLY A 711 13.09 -30.58 -8.59
C GLY A 711 12.92 -29.09 -8.29
N GLN A 712 11.84 -28.45 -8.74
CA GLN A 712 11.54 -27.04 -8.40
C GLN A 712 11.01 -26.92 -6.96
N PRO A 713 11.24 -25.80 -6.26
CA PRO A 713 10.54 -25.55 -5.00
C PRO A 713 9.05 -25.34 -5.26
N VAL A 714 8.18 -25.97 -4.47
CA VAL A 714 6.75 -25.61 -4.50
C VAL A 714 6.61 -24.14 -4.13
N SER A 715 5.91 -23.42 -4.98
CA SER A 715 5.72 -21.97 -4.88
C SER A 715 4.48 -21.55 -5.70
N MET A 716 4.12 -20.28 -5.61
CA MET A 716 3.08 -19.71 -6.47
C MET A 716 3.39 -19.92 -7.96
N GLU A 717 4.65 -19.72 -8.37
CA GLU A 717 5.07 -19.90 -9.76
C GLU A 717 4.96 -21.36 -10.21
N ALA A 718 5.46 -22.28 -9.39
CA ALA A 718 5.38 -23.72 -9.71
C ALA A 718 3.92 -24.17 -9.83
N PHE A 719 3.04 -23.71 -8.93
CA PHE A 719 1.60 -23.99 -9.01
C PHE A 719 0.97 -23.43 -10.29
N CYS A 720 1.18 -22.15 -10.61
CA CYS A 720 0.64 -21.54 -11.81
C CYS A 720 1.14 -22.21 -13.10
N ILE A 721 2.44 -22.53 -13.16
CA ILE A 721 3.04 -23.25 -14.31
C ILE A 721 2.41 -24.63 -14.48
N ALA A 722 2.29 -25.40 -13.40
CA ALA A 722 1.76 -26.77 -13.45
C ALA A 722 0.28 -26.78 -13.88
N VAL A 723 -0.56 -25.87 -13.30
CA VAL A 723 -1.96 -25.70 -13.71
C VAL A 723 -2.04 -25.26 -15.17
N ALA A 724 -1.24 -24.28 -15.57
CA ALA A 724 -1.25 -23.77 -16.94
C ALA A 724 -0.86 -24.85 -17.97
N LYS A 725 0.15 -25.64 -17.67
CA LYS A 725 0.58 -26.77 -18.54
C LYS A 725 -0.51 -27.83 -18.64
N ARG A 726 -1.15 -28.21 -17.53
CA ARG A 726 -2.21 -29.22 -17.52
C ARG A 726 -3.47 -28.75 -18.26
N LEU A 727 -3.79 -27.46 -18.19
CA LEU A 727 -4.89 -26.82 -18.94
C LEU A 727 -4.49 -26.42 -20.37
N ARG A 728 -3.22 -26.49 -20.75
CA ARG A 728 -2.66 -25.99 -22.02
C ARG A 728 -2.93 -24.49 -22.22
N LEU A 729 -2.78 -23.70 -21.15
CA LEU A 729 -2.97 -22.26 -21.25
C LEU A 729 -1.87 -21.59 -22.09
N PRO A 730 -2.21 -20.54 -22.85
CA PRO A 730 -1.20 -19.79 -23.60
C PRO A 730 -0.21 -19.07 -22.69
N GLY A 731 1.01 -18.82 -23.19
CA GLY A 731 2.02 -18.08 -22.47
C GLY A 731 2.78 -18.86 -21.39
N PHE A 732 2.64 -20.19 -21.34
CA PHE A 732 3.39 -21.14 -20.51
C PHE A 732 3.92 -22.30 -21.36
N GLY A 733 4.90 -23.04 -20.85
CA GLY A 733 5.55 -24.13 -21.57
C GLY A 733 6.75 -23.70 -22.42
N ASP A 734 7.10 -24.47 -23.46
CA ASP A 734 8.40 -24.36 -24.14
C ASP A 734 8.51 -23.11 -25.06
N GLN A 735 7.41 -22.56 -25.52
CA GLN A 735 7.36 -21.41 -26.45
C GLN A 735 6.58 -20.22 -25.88
N ALA A 736 6.76 -19.94 -24.60
CA ALA A 736 5.94 -19.00 -23.84
C ALA A 736 6.38 -17.54 -23.93
N ILE A 737 7.65 -17.29 -24.18
CA ILE A 737 8.25 -15.95 -24.20
C ILE A 737 8.92 -15.77 -25.57
N THR A 738 8.83 -14.58 -26.15
CA THR A 738 9.55 -14.24 -27.41
C THR A 738 10.55 -13.14 -27.17
N ASP A 739 11.53 -13.02 -28.07
CA ASP A 739 12.36 -11.82 -28.17
C ASP A 739 11.86 -10.91 -29.31
N PRO A 740 12.40 -9.69 -29.47
CA PRO A 740 12.05 -8.81 -30.59
C PRO A 740 12.34 -9.38 -31.99
N GLN A 741 13.18 -10.39 -32.08
CA GLN A 741 13.52 -11.10 -33.32
C GLN A 741 12.58 -12.28 -33.63
N GLY A 742 11.64 -12.59 -32.73
CA GLY A 742 10.67 -13.66 -32.88
C GLY A 742 11.17 -15.04 -32.39
N ASN A 743 12.37 -15.14 -31.81
CA ASN A 743 12.81 -16.37 -31.18
C ASN A 743 11.96 -16.70 -29.97
N THR A 744 11.68 -17.96 -29.73
CA THR A 744 10.83 -18.41 -28.60
C THR A 744 11.67 -19.00 -27.47
N PHE A 745 11.20 -18.83 -26.24
CA PHE A 745 11.85 -19.28 -25.02
C PHE A 745 10.83 -19.89 -24.05
N PRO A 746 11.27 -20.82 -23.19
CA PRO A 746 10.38 -21.51 -22.26
C PRO A 746 9.93 -20.61 -21.10
N LEU A 747 8.79 -20.97 -20.52
CA LEU A 747 8.34 -20.59 -19.18
C LEU A 747 7.91 -21.87 -18.45
N ASN A 748 8.89 -22.62 -18.01
CA ASN A 748 8.74 -23.91 -17.31
C ASN A 748 9.16 -23.82 -15.84
N ARG A 749 9.89 -22.75 -15.47
CA ARG A 749 10.42 -22.47 -14.13
C ARG A 749 10.29 -20.98 -13.81
N ALA A 750 10.30 -20.63 -12.53
CA ALA A 750 10.31 -19.23 -12.09
C ALA A 750 11.48 -18.43 -12.69
N GLU A 751 12.66 -19.03 -12.77
CA GLU A 751 13.88 -18.47 -13.37
C GLU A 751 13.65 -18.00 -14.81
N ASP A 752 12.91 -18.78 -15.60
CA ASP A 752 12.60 -18.46 -16.99
C ASP A 752 11.93 -17.09 -17.15
N PHE A 753 11.11 -16.70 -16.19
CA PHE A 753 10.44 -15.41 -16.17
C PHE A 753 11.34 -14.31 -15.60
N TYR A 754 11.80 -14.49 -14.35
CA TYR A 754 12.46 -13.41 -13.62
C TYR A 754 13.85 -13.06 -14.16
N LEU A 755 14.60 -14.02 -14.68
CA LEU A 755 15.91 -13.73 -15.28
C LEU A 755 15.77 -12.94 -16.59
N ARG A 756 14.73 -13.22 -17.40
CA ARG A 756 14.43 -12.44 -18.61
C ARG A 756 13.89 -11.04 -18.27
N VAL A 757 13.12 -10.90 -17.20
CA VAL A 757 12.77 -9.59 -16.63
C VAL A 757 14.03 -8.82 -16.23
N ALA A 758 14.98 -9.47 -15.56
CA ALA A 758 16.26 -8.87 -15.19
C ALA A 758 17.07 -8.43 -16.42
N ALA A 759 17.09 -9.24 -17.48
CA ALA A 759 17.75 -8.89 -18.74
C ALA A 759 17.11 -7.64 -19.38
N ASN A 760 15.78 -7.56 -19.43
CA ASN A 760 15.11 -6.34 -19.88
C ASN A 760 15.50 -5.13 -19.03
N ILE A 761 15.52 -5.25 -17.70
CA ILE A 761 15.94 -4.18 -16.79
C ILE A 761 17.38 -3.78 -17.08
N ALA A 762 18.29 -4.73 -17.26
CA ALA A 762 19.70 -4.47 -17.47
C ALA A 762 19.98 -3.70 -18.80
N PHE A 763 19.19 -3.96 -19.83
CA PHE A 763 19.36 -3.35 -21.15
C PHE A 763 18.43 -2.15 -21.42
N MET A 764 17.58 -1.79 -20.49
CA MET A 764 16.62 -0.68 -20.66
C MET A 764 17.34 0.68 -20.69
N GLY A 765 16.87 1.60 -21.54
CA GLY A 765 17.41 2.95 -21.67
C GLY A 765 18.54 3.04 -22.71
N LYS A 766 19.26 4.18 -22.74
CA LYS A 766 20.29 4.43 -23.75
C LYS A 766 21.54 3.57 -23.57
N THR A 767 21.89 3.30 -22.30
CA THR A 767 23.09 2.52 -21.95
C THR A 767 22.71 1.36 -21.04
N PRO A 768 23.01 0.12 -21.44
CA PRO A 768 22.90 -1.03 -20.56
C PRO A 768 23.79 -0.87 -19.31
N VAL A 769 23.40 -1.54 -18.21
CA VAL A 769 24.28 -1.59 -17.01
C VAL A 769 25.61 -2.29 -17.35
N ALA A 770 26.66 -1.95 -16.63
CA ALA A 770 27.94 -2.67 -16.75
C ALA A 770 27.79 -4.14 -16.34
N PRO A 771 28.61 -5.06 -16.86
CA PRO A 771 28.68 -6.41 -16.30
C PRO A 771 29.29 -6.39 -14.89
N ALA A 772 28.82 -7.28 -14.02
CA ALA A 772 29.42 -7.48 -12.70
C ALA A 772 30.86 -7.98 -12.84
N ASN A 773 31.75 -7.48 -11.99
CA ASN A 773 33.07 -8.04 -11.86
C ASN A 773 33.07 -9.33 -11.02
N GLN A 774 34.13 -10.10 -11.02
CA GLN A 774 34.22 -11.37 -10.31
C GLN A 774 34.18 -11.19 -8.78
N GLU A 775 34.71 -10.09 -8.26
CA GLU A 775 34.67 -9.77 -6.86
C GLU A 775 33.22 -9.54 -6.39
N ASP A 776 32.48 -8.68 -7.10
CA ASP A 776 31.05 -8.43 -6.82
C ASP A 776 30.23 -9.72 -6.79
N ILE A 777 30.41 -10.60 -7.79
CA ILE A 777 29.72 -11.88 -7.87
C ILE A 777 30.00 -12.76 -6.65
N THR A 778 31.26 -12.79 -6.21
CA THR A 778 31.71 -13.63 -5.09
C THR A 778 31.24 -13.06 -3.74
N LEU A 779 31.50 -11.78 -3.48
CA LEU A 779 31.21 -11.13 -2.20
C LEU A 779 29.70 -11.05 -1.92
N THR A 780 28.89 -10.86 -2.95
CA THR A 780 27.43 -10.77 -2.81
C THR A 780 26.74 -12.15 -2.85
N GLY A 781 27.46 -13.22 -3.15
CA GLY A 781 26.89 -14.57 -3.26
C GLY A 781 26.06 -14.82 -4.52
N VAL A 782 26.10 -13.92 -5.50
CA VAL A 782 25.43 -14.09 -6.81
C VAL A 782 25.98 -15.32 -7.55
N SER A 783 27.20 -15.75 -7.23
CA SER A 783 27.78 -17.02 -7.71
C SER A 783 26.86 -18.24 -7.53
N ARG A 784 25.98 -18.25 -6.52
CA ARG A 784 25.01 -19.34 -6.28
C ARG A 784 23.94 -19.44 -7.35
N ILE A 785 23.52 -18.34 -7.94
CA ILE A 785 22.52 -18.31 -9.01
C ILE A 785 23.14 -18.17 -10.41
N LEU A 786 24.44 -18.02 -10.49
CA LEU A 786 25.15 -17.85 -11.77
C LEU A 786 24.89 -19.02 -12.76
N PRO A 787 24.84 -20.29 -12.32
CA PRO A 787 24.47 -21.39 -13.21
C PRO A 787 23.07 -21.24 -13.83
N ALA A 788 22.08 -20.79 -13.05
CA ALA A 788 20.73 -20.55 -13.56
C ALA A 788 20.71 -19.38 -14.57
N ILE A 789 21.46 -18.30 -14.27
CA ILE A 789 21.62 -17.15 -15.18
C ILE A 789 22.22 -17.59 -16.51
N GLN A 790 23.33 -18.39 -16.48
CA GLN A 790 24.01 -18.87 -17.66
C GLN A 790 23.16 -19.86 -18.50
N HIS A 791 22.35 -20.69 -17.83
CA HIS A 791 21.46 -21.62 -18.50
C HIS A 791 20.28 -20.91 -19.22
N THR A 792 19.78 -19.84 -18.63
CA THR A 792 18.51 -19.18 -19.06
C THR A 792 18.73 -18.05 -20.06
N LEU A 793 19.85 -17.36 -20.01
CA LEU A 793 20.10 -16.12 -20.71
C LEU A 793 21.19 -16.23 -21.79
N LYS A 794 21.18 -15.26 -22.70
CA LYS A 794 22.23 -15.12 -23.73
C LYS A 794 23.55 -14.68 -23.06
N ALA A 795 24.67 -15.05 -23.67
CA ALA A 795 26.01 -14.83 -23.11
C ALA A 795 26.30 -13.36 -22.77
N ASP A 796 25.82 -12.42 -23.59
CA ASP A 796 25.99 -10.97 -23.40
C ASP A 796 25.10 -10.40 -22.26
N GLU A 797 24.15 -11.18 -21.76
CA GLU A 797 23.22 -10.81 -20.70
C GLU A 797 23.73 -11.25 -19.32
N VAL A 798 24.48 -12.34 -19.26
CA VAL A 798 24.89 -13.01 -18.00
C VAL A 798 25.55 -12.05 -17.02
N GLY A 799 26.61 -11.35 -17.43
CA GLY A 799 27.33 -10.42 -16.55
C GLY A 799 26.49 -9.24 -16.11
N ARG A 800 25.61 -8.74 -16.98
CA ARG A 800 24.74 -7.59 -16.69
C ARG A 800 23.59 -7.94 -15.74
N VAL A 801 23.05 -9.15 -15.86
CA VAL A 801 22.04 -9.65 -14.93
C VAL A 801 22.66 -9.96 -13.57
N ALA A 802 23.88 -10.52 -13.54
CA ALA A 802 24.66 -10.69 -12.31
C ALA A 802 24.89 -9.34 -11.60
N PHE A 803 25.14 -8.26 -12.35
CA PHE A 803 25.24 -6.90 -11.79
C PHE A 803 23.94 -6.46 -11.11
N ILE A 804 22.77 -6.64 -11.74
CA ILE A 804 21.48 -6.29 -11.13
C ILE A 804 21.31 -6.96 -9.76
N TYR A 805 21.63 -8.24 -9.65
CA TYR A 805 21.49 -8.97 -8.38
C TYR A 805 22.58 -8.61 -7.37
N SER A 806 23.81 -8.31 -7.80
CA SER A 806 24.89 -7.87 -6.89
C SER A 806 24.59 -6.49 -6.27
N ARG A 807 23.77 -5.67 -6.90
CA ARG A 807 23.33 -4.34 -6.37
C ARG A 807 21.96 -4.41 -5.68
N GLY A 808 21.21 -5.53 -5.84
CA GLY A 808 19.83 -5.66 -5.35
C GLY A 808 18.84 -4.84 -6.16
N GLY A 809 19.16 -4.54 -7.43
CA GLY A 809 18.32 -3.81 -8.35
C GLY A 809 19.05 -2.97 -9.36
N ARG A 810 18.30 -2.12 -10.05
CA ARG A 810 18.84 -1.05 -10.89
C ARG A 810 18.37 0.29 -10.37
N PHE A 811 19.32 1.17 -10.07
CA PHE A 811 19.09 2.49 -9.53
C PHE A 811 19.75 3.51 -10.45
N ALA A 812 18.97 4.46 -10.96
CA ALA A 812 19.54 5.60 -11.67
C ALA A 812 20.26 6.52 -10.65
N PRO A 813 21.30 7.24 -11.07
CA PRO A 813 21.98 8.22 -10.21
C PRO A 813 20.97 9.17 -9.54
N GLU A 814 21.22 9.59 -8.31
CA GLU A 814 20.30 10.40 -7.52
C GLU A 814 19.96 11.71 -8.22
N ASP A 815 20.96 12.38 -8.78
CA ASP A 815 20.84 13.65 -9.51
C ASP A 815 19.97 13.53 -10.78
N SER A 816 19.83 12.33 -11.35
CA SER A 816 18.97 12.11 -12.53
C SER A 816 17.48 12.37 -12.27
N GLY A 817 17.08 12.41 -10.99
CA GLY A 817 15.74 12.78 -10.55
C GLY A 817 15.50 14.28 -10.45
N TYR A 818 16.55 15.08 -10.64
CA TYR A 818 16.55 16.54 -10.50
C TYR A 818 16.96 17.18 -11.83
N THR A 819 16.20 18.17 -12.26
CA THR A 819 16.61 19.12 -13.29
C THR A 819 16.51 20.50 -12.64
N GLU A 820 17.08 21.54 -13.25
CA GLU A 820 17.20 22.89 -12.66
C GLU A 820 15.97 23.37 -11.86
N GLN A 821 14.75 22.98 -12.26
CA GLN A 821 13.52 23.35 -11.57
C GLN A 821 12.59 22.18 -11.31
N ARG A 822 12.79 21.04 -11.97
CA ARG A 822 11.89 19.88 -11.89
C ARG A 822 12.42 18.79 -10.97
N LEU A 823 11.51 18.23 -10.19
CA LEU A 823 11.74 17.09 -9.30
C LEU A 823 10.86 15.90 -9.68
N GLY A 824 11.47 14.74 -9.87
CA GLY A 824 10.80 13.52 -10.25
C GLY A 824 10.39 13.45 -11.72
N ASN A 825 9.38 12.62 -12.03
CA ASN A 825 8.81 12.53 -13.37
C ASN A 825 7.93 13.74 -13.69
N ALA A 826 8.05 14.24 -14.93
CA ALA A 826 7.09 15.21 -15.44
C ALA A 826 5.67 14.59 -15.44
N TRP A 827 4.70 15.28 -14.87
CA TRP A 827 3.32 14.89 -14.97
C TRP A 827 2.74 15.40 -16.31
N LYS A 828 2.10 14.51 -17.05
CA LYS A 828 1.70 14.77 -18.45
C LYS A 828 0.21 15.03 -18.64
N LYS A 829 -0.54 15.13 -17.54
CA LYS A 829 -1.98 15.38 -17.55
C LYS A 829 -2.30 16.64 -16.77
N PRO A 830 -3.36 17.39 -17.10
CA PRO A 830 -3.80 18.50 -16.23
C PRO A 830 -4.23 17.97 -14.86
N LEU A 831 -3.89 18.70 -13.80
CA LEU A 831 -4.51 18.47 -12.50
C LEU A 831 -5.98 18.85 -12.60
N GLN A 832 -6.86 17.95 -12.15
CA GLN A 832 -8.29 18.08 -12.30
C GLN A 832 -8.89 18.89 -11.15
N ILE A 833 -9.04 20.19 -11.34
CA ILE A 833 -9.87 21.02 -10.45
C ILE A 833 -11.33 20.60 -10.59
N TRP A 834 -11.73 20.25 -11.81
CA TRP A 834 -12.97 19.56 -12.11
C TRP A 834 -12.67 18.27 -12.91
N ASN A 835 -13.15 17.15 -12.42
CA ASN A 835 -13.01 15.87 -13.09
C ASN A 835 -14.35 15.46 -13.74
N ALA A 836 -14.42 15.62 -15.04
CA ALA A 836 -15.63 15.32 -15.80
C ALA A 836 -15.98 13.82 -15.81
N ASP A 837 -14.99 12.92 -15.75
CA ASP A 837 -15.23 11.47 -15.69
C ASP A 837 -15.94 11.11 -14.39
N VAL A 838 -15.58 11.74 -13.26
CA VAL A 838 -16.29 11.53 -11.99
C VAL A 838 -17.70 12.11 -12.07
N ALA A 839 -17.84 13.34 -12.57
CA ALA A 839 -19.12 14.03 -12.69
C ALA A 839 -20.11 13.34 -13.64
N ALA A 840 -19.63 12.55 -14.60
CA ALA A 840 -20.50 11.81 -15.53
C ALA A 840 -21.32 10.71 -14.89
N HIS A 841 -20.91 10.20 -13.73
CA HIS A 841 -21.48 9.00 -13.13
C HIS A 841 -22.37 9.31 -11.92
N ARG A 842 -23.27 8.36 -11.64
CA ARG A 842 -24.17 8.40 -10.49
C ARG A 842 -23.88 7.25 -9.53
N HIS A 843 -24.21 7.45 -8.28
CA HIS A 843 -24.16 6.39 -7.28
C HIS A 843 -25.28 5.38 -7.53
N ALA A 844 -24.93 4.11 -7.67
CA ALA A 844 -25.85 3.07 -8.12
C ALA A 844 -27.05 2.79 -7.18
N ILE A 845 -26.93 3.15 -5.90
CA ILE A 845 -28.04 2.97 -4.94
C ILE A 845 -28.91 4.22 -4.87
N THR A 846 -28.31 5.40 -4.71
CA THR A 846 -29.06 6.64 -4.47
C THR A 846 -29.49 7.34 -5.76
N GLY A 847 -28.82 7.08 -6.88
CA GLY A 847 -28.99 7.84 -8.12
C GLY A 847 -28.37 9.24 -8.09
N GLU A 848 -27.77 9.63 -6.93
CA GLU A 848 -27.06 10.92 -6.78
C GLU A 848 -25.87 11.01 -7.72
N ARG A 849 -25.72 12.12 -8.43
CA ARG A 849 -24.54 12.35 -9.29
C ARG A 849 -23.31 12.63 -8.42
N PHE A 850 -22.19 12.03 -8.73
CA PHE A 850 -20.95 12.32 -8.06
C PHE A 850 -20.48 13.76 -8.36
N SER A 851 -19.92 14.43 -7.36
CA SER A 851 -19.33 15.76 -7.56
C SER A 851 -18.04 15.63 -8.38
N GLY A 852 -17.89 16.45 -9.41
CA GLY A 852 -16.68 16.53 -10.23
C GLY A 852 -15.54 17.32 -9.57
N CYS A 853 -15.74 17.90 -8.39
CA CYS A 853 -14.72 18.56 -7.60
C CYS A 853 -14.84 18.17 -6.12
N PRO A 854 -13.83 18.47 -5.28
CA PRO A 854 -13.91 18.26 -3.83
C PRO A 854 -15.16 18.85 -3.21
N VAL A 855 -15.75 18.10 -2.29
CA VAL A 855 -16.91 18.50 -1.48
C VAL A 855 -16.80 17.87 -0.10
N TRP A 856 -17.46 18.46 0.88
CA TRP A 856 -17.69 17.85 2.16
C TRP A 856 -18.97 17.02 2.15
N TYR A 857 -18.86 15.77 2.54
CA TYR A 857 -19.96 14.90 2.95
C TYR A 857 -19.63 14.24 4.28
N PRO A 858 -20.58 14.08 5.21
CA PRO A 858 -20.40 13.19 6.35
C PRO A 858 -20.14 11.76 5.84
N ALA A 859 -19.52 10.94 6.65
CA ALA A 859 -19.38 9.50 6.31
C ALA A 859 -20.78 8.88 6.14
N ARG A 860 -21.00 8.15 5.04
CA ARG A 860 -22.31 7.65 4.61
C ARG A 860 -22.37 6.12 4.58
N LEU A 861 -23.55 5.57 4.79
CA LEU A 861 -23.92 4.21 4.45
C LEU A 861 -24.27 4.10 2.96
N SER A 862 -24.47 2.88 2.45
CA SER A 862 -24.71 2.65 1.02
C SER A 862 -25.97 3.35 0.47
N ASP A 863 -26.98 3.57 1.30
CA ASP A 863 -28.21 4.29 0.90
C ASP A 863 -28.11 5.82 0.98
N GLY A 864 -26.91 6.35 1.32
CA GLY A 864 -26.65 7.78 1.42
C GLY A 864 -26.90 8.39 2.80
N ARG A 865 -27.49 7.66 3.76
CA ARG A 865 -27.68 8.17 5.13
C ARG A 865 -26.33 8.42 5.79
N ALA A 866 -26.23 9.50 6.57
CA ALA A 866 -25.07 9.75 7.38
C ALA A 866 -24.92 8.66 8.46
N ILE A 867 -23.67 8.31 8.76
CA ILE A 867 -23.38 7.27 9.77
C ILE A 867 -23.95 7.62 11.15
N ASP A 868 -23.95 8.91 11.51
CA ASP A 868 -24.43 9.39 12.80
C ASP A 868 -25.97 9.46 12.89
N ASP A 869 -26.68 9.43 11.76
CA ASP A 869 -28.14 9.25 11.72
C ASP A 869 -28.53 7.81 12.05
N GLN A 870 -27.74 6.83 11.57
CA GLN A 870 -27.95 5.41 11.84
C GLN A 870 -27.46 5.01 13.23
N PHE A 871 -26.35 5.59 13.67
CA PHE A 871 -25.69 5.30 14.94
C PHE A 871 -25.47 6.61 15.73
N PRO A 872 -26.53 7.15 16.36
CA PRO A 872 -26.49 8.45 17.02
C PRO A 872 -25.42 8.56 18.12
N ILE A 873 -24.78 9.72 18.22
CA ILE A 873 -23.75 10.02 19.24
C ILE A 873 -24.24 9.78 20.66
N GLY A 874 -25.54 9.98 20.95
CA GLY A 874 -26.13 9.66 22.26
C GLY A 874 -26.02 8.20 22.66
N GLN A 875 -26.00 7.28 21.71
CA GLN A 875 -25.83 5.81 21.92
C GLN A 875 -24.39 5.34 21.68
N TRP A 876 -23.68 6.02 20.79
CA TRP A 876 -22.33 5.70 20.35
C TRP A 876 -21.40 6.91 20.52
N PRO A 877 -21.07 7.28 21.78
CA PRO A 877 -20.45 8.56 22.09
C PRO A 877 -18.97 8.67 21.71
N LEU A 878 -18.36 7.58 21.25
CA LEU A 878 -16.96 7.53 20.85
C LEU A 878 -16.80 7.14 19.38
N LYS A 879 -15.75 7.63 18.77
CA LYS A 879 -15.30 7.21 17.42
C LYS A 879 -14.01 6.40 17.54
N LEU A 880 -14.02 5.23 16.94
CA LEU A 880 -12.87 4.34 16.96
C LEU A 880 -12.02 4.55 15.72
N ILE A 881 -10.71 4.66 15.89
CA ILE A 881 -9.73 4.79 14.82
C ILE A 881 -8.60 3.77 14.96
N SER A 882 -7.92 3.49 13.85
CA SER A 882 -6.69 2.71 13.87
C SER A 882 -5.47 3.56 13.52
N PHE A 883 -4.34 3.22 14.11
CA PHE A 883 -3.04 3.73 13.71
C PHE A 883 -2.03 2.61 13.59
N LYS A 884 -0.95 2.84 12.84
CA LYS A 884 0.16 1.88 12.71
C LYS A 884 1.37 2.36 13.50
N SER A 885 2.10 1.43 14.09
CA SER A 885 3.40 1.72 14.68
C SER A 885 4.56 1.30 13.76
N ASN A 886 5.76 1.67 14.15
CA ASN A 886 6.99 1.24 13.49
C ASN A 886 7.47 -0.15 13.92
N THR A 887 6.85 -0.76 14.93
CA THR A 887 7.24 -2.05 15.50
C THR A 887 6.54 -3.21 14.81
N MET A 888 5.20 -3.25 14.81
CA MET A 888 4.41 -4.37 14.34
C MET A 888 3.70 -4.09 13.02
N SER A 889 3.47 -5.12 12.23
CA SER A 889 2.54 -5.14 11.10
C SER A 889 1.86 -6.51 11.03
N SER A 890 0.75 -6.62 10.30
CA SER A 890 0.02 -7.89 10.14
C SER A 890 0.88 -9.04 9.58
N SER A 891 1.90 -8.74 8.77
CA SER A 891 2.80 -9.76 8.20
C SER A 891 3.98 -10.11 9.10
N THR A 892 4.19 -9.42 10.21
CA THR A 892 5.31 -9.65 11.14
C THR A 892 4.89 -10.27 12.47
N ALA A 893 3.63 -10.69 12.59
CA ALA A 893 3.09 -11.36 13.78
C ALA A 893 3.83 -12.66 14.15
N VAL A 894 4.45 -13.31 13.18
CA VAL A 894 5.27 -14.54 13.37
C VAL A 894 6.69 -14.27 13.84
N ILE A 895 7.03 -13.04 14.20
CA ILE A 895 8.39 -12.66 14.64
C ILE A 895 8.42 -12.48 16.15
N PRO A 896 8.94 -13.46 16.94
CA PRO A 896 8.91 -13.44 18.40
C PRO A 896 9.56 -12.19 19.02
N ARG A 897 10.68 -11.74 18.47
CA ARG A 897 11.42 -10.56 18.99
C ARG A 897 10.58 -9.28 19.00
N LEU A 898 9.69 -9.10 18.02
CA LEU A 898 8.80 -7.95 17.99
C LEU A 898 7.74 -8.03 19.09
N HIS A 899 7.24 -9.23 19.41
CA HIS A 899 6.34 -9.46 20.55
C HIS A 899 7.05 -9.26 21.90
N HIS A 900 8.32 -9.62 22.02
CA HIS A 900 9.11 -9.32 23.22
C HIS A 900 9.29 -7.82 23.45
N VAL A 901 9.46 -7.03 22.37
CA VAL A 901 9.55 -5.57 22.46
C VAL A 901 8.20 -4.95 22.82
N LYS A 902 7.12 -5.46 22.23
CA LYS A 902 5.76 -4.96 22.42
C LYS A 902 4.76 -6.12 22.40
N PRO A 903 4.45 -6.70 23.58
CA PRO A 903 3.63 -7.92 23.66
C PRO A 903 2.20 -7.77 23.18
N ALA A 904 1.59 -6.58 23.35
CA ALA A 904 0.23 -6.28 22.94
C ALA A 904 0.13 -4.88 22.37
N ASN A 905 -0.93 -4.61 21.60
CA ASN A 905 -1.14 -3.31 21.02
C ASN A 905 -1.62 -2.25 22.03
N LEU A 906 -1.32 -1.01 21.70
CA LEU A 906 -1.81 0.13 22.43
C LEU A 906 -3.29 0.39 22.06
N VAL A 907 -4.12 0.49 23.11
CA VAL A 907 -5.50 0.98 23.03
C VAL A 907 -5.55 2.26 23.85
N ALA A 908 -5.62 3.39 23.18
CA ALA A 908 -5.47 4.69 23.80
C ALA A 908 -6.80 5.47 23.87
N LEU A 909 -7.00 6.16 24.96
CA LEU A 909 -8.14 7.02 25.25
C LEU A 909 -7.62 8.33 25.87
N ASN A 910 -8.31 9.43 25.64
CA ASN A 910 -7.97 10.70 26.30
C ASN A 910 -8.22 10.63 27.82
N PRO A 911 -7.39 11.25 28.67
CA PRO A 911 -7.64 11.31 30.13
C PRO A 911 -8.98 11.93 30.52
N GLN A 912 -9.50 12.93 29.76
CA GLN A 912 -10.83 13.49 30.01
C GLN A 912 -11.96 12.47 29.81
N ASP A 913 -11.83 11.59 28.81
CA ASP A 913 -12.74 10.47 28.62
C ASP A 913 -12.55 9.42 29.74
N GLY A 914 -11.30 9.22 30.18
CA GLY A 914 -11.00 8.39 31.34
C GLY A 914 -11.79 8.85 32.59
N GLU A 915 -11.73 10.14 32.91
CA GLU A 915 -12.50 10.73 34.01
C GLU A 915 -14.01 10.58 33.82
N ARG A 916 -14.51 10.89 32.61
CA ARG A 916 -15.93 10.78 32.23
C ARG A 916 -16.49 9.36 32.46
N TYR A 917 -15.71 8.33 32.15
CA TYR A 917 -16.12 6.93 32.27
C TYR A 917 -15.61 6.27 33.57
N GLY A 918 -14.97 7.00 34.48
CA GLY A 918 -14.43 6.49 35.75
C GLY A 918 -13.31 5.46 35.52
N LEU A 919 -12.46 5.65 34.52
CA LEU A 919 -11.41 4.73 34.10
C LEU A 919 -10.03 5.26 34.47
N GLN A 920 -9.15 4.35 34.82
CA GLN A 920 -7.74 4.60 35.09
C GLN A 920 -6.85 3.94 34.02
N HIS A 921 -5.60 4.41 33.92
CA HIS A 921 -4.60 3.77 33.07
C HIS A 921 -4.39 2.31 33.47
N GLY A 922 -4.50 1.41 32.54
CA GLY A 922 -4.36 -0.02 32.78
C GLY A 922 -5.68 -0.77 33.03
N ASP A 923 -6.79 -0.07 33.18
CA ASP A 923 -8.10 -0.72 33.36
C ASP A 923 -8.47 -1.59 32.16
N ARG A 924 -9.16 -2.69 32.44
CA ARG A 924 -9.78 -3.52 31.42
C ARG A 924 -11.17 -3.01 31.11
N VAL A 925 -11.46 -2.90 29.84
CA VAL A 925 -12.74 -2.40 29.34
C VAL A 925 -13.27 -3.26 28.21
N ARG A 926 -14.56 -3.23 28.03
CA ARG A 926 -15.23 -3.76 26.83
C ARG A 926 -15.45 -2.61 25.85
N ILE A 927 -14.87 -2.72 24.66
CA ILE A 927 -15.12 -1.80 23.54
C ILE A 927 -16.19 -2.45 22.69
N ILE A 928 -17.26 -1.73 22.41
CA ILE A 928 -18.44 -2.20 21.70
C ILE A 928 -18.67 -1.31 20.48
N THR A 929 -18.95 -1.91 19.35
CA THR A 929 -19.41 -1.26 18.11
C THR A 929 -20.68 -1.96 17.60
N PRO A 930 -21.36 -1.45 16.58
CA PRO A 930 -22.48 -2.18 15.97
C PRO A 930 -22.12 -3.56 15.43
N GLY A 931 -20.84 -3.84 15.16
CA GLY A 931 -20.38 -5.12 14.60
C GLY A 931 -19.89 -6.13 15.60
N GLY A 932 -19.64 -5.73 16.83
CA GLY A 932 -19.11 -6.66 17.84
C GLY A 932 -18.48 -5.98 19.05
N GLN A 933 -17.82 -6.80 19.86
CA GLN A 933 -17.16 -6.32 21.05
C GLN A 933 -15.82 -7.02 21.28
N VAL A 934 -14.88 -6.30 21.90
CA VAL A 934 -13.60 -6.85 22.35
C VAL A 934 -13.27 -6.36 23.75
N VAL A 935 -12.49 -7.14 24.49
CA VAL A 935 -11.95 -6.75 25.79
C VAL A 935 -10.51 -6.29 25.60
N ALA A 936 -10.20 -5.11 26.10
CA ALA A 936 -8.86 -4.52 25.98
C ALA A 936 -8.41 -3.86 27.29
N GLN A 937 -7.12 -3.73 27.47
CA GLN A 937 -6.53 -2.88 28.50
C GLN A 937 -6.27 -1.50 27.89
N ILE A 938 -6.72 -0.42 28.55
CA ILE A 938 -6.59 0.94 28.04
C ILE A 938 -5.36 1.66 28.57
N SER A 939 -4.87 2.59 27.75
CA SER A 939 -3.87 3.57 28.15
C SER A 939 -4.44 4.98 28.03
N LEU A 940 -4.37 5.76 29.08
CA LEU A 940 -4.80 7.17 29.05
C LEU A 940 -3.64 8.03 28.53
N LEU A 941 -3.84 8.72 27.40
CA LEU A 941 -2.83 9.50 26.69
C LEU A 941 -3.38 10.84 26.20
N ASN A 942 -2.68 11.92 26.52
CA ASN A 942 -3.00 13.27 26.02
C ASN A 942 -2.87 13.41 24.48
N GLY A 943 -2.13 12.51 23.84
CA GLY A 943 -1.97 12.47 22.39
C GLY A 943 -3.18 11.85 21.64
N VAL A 944 -4.31 11.69 22.27
CA VAL A 944 -5.60 11.30 21.66
C VAL A 944 -6.60 12.38 21.94
N MET A 945 -7.37 12.83 20.95
CA MET A 945 -8.41 13.83 21.19
C MET A 945 -9.57 13.21 22.00
N PRO A 946 -10.29 14.01 22.80
CA PRO A 946 -11.50 13.53 23.49
C PRO A 946 -12.53 12.97 22.51
N GLY A 947 -13.27 11.93 22.94
CA GLY A 947 -14.27 11.24 22.12
C GLY A 947 -13.70 10.21 21.15
N VAL A 948 -12.39 9.91 21.20
CA VAL A 948 -11.73 8.97 20.29
C VAL A 948 -11.09 7.81 21.05
N ILE A 949 -11.29 6.59 20.53
CA ILE A 949 -10.53 5.39 20.91
C ILE A 949 -9.53 5.10 19.79
N ALA A 950 -8.23 5.15 20.06
CA ALA A 950 -7.18 4.86 19.10
C ALA A 950 -6.56 3.48 19.34
N ILE A 951 -6.66 2.59 18.35
CA ILE A 951 -6.18 1.20 18.44
C ILE A 951 -5.01 0.97 17.47
N GLU A 952 -3.90 0.50 18.00
CA GLU A 952 -2.74 0.13 17.19
C GLU A 952 -3.01 -1.15 16.37
N HIS A 953 -2.70 -1.10 15.08
CA HIS A 953 -2.92 -2.20 14.14
C HIS A 953 -1.77 -3.22 14.17
N GLY A 954 -2.08 -4.50 13.87
CA GLY A 954 -1.09 -5.56 13.63
C GLY A 954 -1.03 -6.62 14.73
N TYR A 955 -2.01 -6.65 15.61
CA TYR A 955 -2.12 -7.58 16.76
C TYR A 955 -3.44 -8.35 16.73
N GLY A 956 -3.63 -9.26 17.70
CA GLY A 956 -4.87 -10.01 17.87
C GLY A 956 -5.13 -10.98 16.72
N HIS A 957 -4.09 -11.58 16.15
CA HIS A 957 -4.25 -12.64 15.17
C HIS A 957 -4.88 -13.88 15.80
N ARG A 958 -5.81 -14.49 15.09
CA ARG A 958 -6.42 -15.77 15.49
C ARG A 958 -5.67 -16.94 14.88
N GLU A 959 -5.06 -16.71 13.73
CA GLU A 959 -4.23 -17.65 13.00
C GLU A 959 -2.77 -17.16 12.98
N MET A 960 -2.02 -17.35 11.96
CA MET A 960 -0.58 -17.06 11.89
C MET A 960 0.25 -17.92 12.86
N GLY A 961 -0.31 -19.04 13.32
CA GLY A 961 0.27 -19.89 14.36
C GLY A 961 -0.33 -19.67 15.77
N ALA A 962 -1.30 -18.77 15.94
CA ALA A 962 -2.01 -18.56 17.22
C ALA A 962 -3.02 -19.68 17.55
N THR A 963 -3.49 -20.41 16.54
CA THR A 963 -4.34 -21.59 16.67
C THR A 963 -3.56 -22.84 16.30
N GLN A 964 -3.73 -23.89 17.10
CA GLN A 964 -3.13 -25.19 16.85
C GLN A 964 -3.98 -25.98 15.86
N HIS A 965 -3.43 -26.22 14.66
CA HIS A 965 -3.99 -27.12 13.65
C HIS A 965 -3.41 -28.52 13.77
N SER A 966 -3.94 -29.48 13.01
CA SER A 966 -3.36 -30.81 12.88
C SER A 966 -3.03 -31.14 11.42
N LEU A 967 -1.91 -31.84 11.21
CA LEU A 967 -1.48 -32.35 9.92
C LEU A 967 -1.23 -33.86 10.03
N ASP A 968 -1.98 -34.66 9.26
CA ASP A 968 -2.00 -36.12 9.35
C ASP A 968 -2.30 -36.62 10.79
N GLY A 969 -3.16 -35.94 11.53
CA GLY A 969 -3.50 -36.24 12.90
C GLY A 969 -2.46 -35.78 13.94
N VAL A 970 -1.34 -35.20 13.52
CA VAL A 970 -0.29 -34.69 14.41
C VAL A 970 -0.48 -33.18 14.64
N PRO A 971 -0.42 -32.66 15.87
CA PRO A 971 -0.47 -31.24 16.13
C PRO A 971 0.64 -30.46 15.41
N MET A 972 0.27 -29.40 14.70
CA MET A 972 1.23 -28.47 14.08
C MET A 972 1.84 -27.53 15.13
N PRO A 973 3.02 -26.97 14.88
CA PRO A 973 3.60 -25.93 15.72
C PRO A 973 2.64 -24.74 15.86
N TYR A 974 2.58 -24.17 17.06
CA TYR A 974 1.78 -22.96 17.33
C TYR A 974 2.45 -22.09 18.41
N ASP A 975 2.10 -20.83 18.45
CA ASP A 975 2.54 -19.84 19.44
C ASP A 975 1.35 -18.99 19.90
N PRO A 976 0.80 -19.24 21.09
CA PRO A 976 -0.37 -18.51 21.60
C PRO A 976 -0.11 -17.02 21.84
N GLN A 977 1.15 -16.57 21.95
CA GLN A 977 1.48 -15.15 22.12
C GLN A 977 1.07 -14.30 20.91
N ILE A 978 1.00 -14.88 19.72
CA ILE A 978 0.55 -14.21 18.50
C ILE A 978 -0.89 -13.71 18.61
N ARG A 979 -1.70 -14.33 19.49
CA ARG A 979 -3.08 -13.90 19.80
C ARG A 979 -3.14 -12.65 20.67
N ALA A 980 -2.02 -12.23 21.28
CA ALA A 980 -2.01 -11.13 22.24
C ALA A 980 -2.47 -9.80 21.60
N GLY A 981 -3.16 -9.00 22.40
CA GLY A 981 -3.78 -7.76 21.92
C GLY A 981 -5.14 -7.98 21.26
N ILE A 982 -5.59 -6.98 20.52
CA ILE A 982 -6.89 -7.01 19.84
C ILE A 982 -6.74 -6.63 18.36
N ASN A 983 -7.60 -7.20 17.53
CA ASN A 983 -7.75 -6.78 16.14
C ASN A 983 -8.93 -5.81 16.03
N LEU A 984 -8.66 -4.54 15.69
CA LEU A 984 -9.70 -3.54 15.43
C LEU A 984 -10.69 -4.00 14.37
N ASN A 985 -10.25 -4.76 13.37
CA ASN A 985 -11.12 -5.19 12.27
C ASN A 985 -12.24 -6.13 12.73
N ASP A 986 -12.11 -6.78 13.90
CA ASP A 986 -13.20 -7.54 14.53
C ASP A 986 -14.35 -6.65 15.07
N LEU A 987 -14.14 -5.34 15.13
CA LEU A 987 -15.11 -4.32 15.52
C LEU A 987 -15.83 -3.65 14.33
N GLY A 988 -15.45 -3.98 13.09
CA GLY A 988 -16.19 -3.56 11.91
C GLY A 988 -17.57 -4.18 11.86
N PHE A 989 -18.49 -3.58 11.13
CA PHE A 989 -19.89 -3.99 11.06
C PHE A 989 -20.41 -4.14 9.63
N ALA A 990 -21.48 -4.90 9.48
CA ALA A 990 -22.24 -4.97 8.23
C ALA A 990 -23.00 -3.66 8.02
N ASP A 991 -22.98 -3.13 6.81
CA ASP A 991 -23.81 -1.99 6.44
C ASP A 991 -25.28 -2.43 6.42
N PRO A 992 -26.13 -1.91 7.34
CA PRO A 992 -27.51 -2.36 7.47
C PRO A 992 -28.40 -1.91 6.31
N THR A 993 -27.92 -1.05 5.45
CA THR A 993 -28.68 -0.50 4.32
C THR A 993 -28.49 -1.27 3.02
N ARG A 994 -27.65 -2.29 3.02
CA ARG A 994 -27.34 -3.09 1.83
C ARG A 994 -28.26 -4.29 1.67
N THR A 995 -28.82 -4.48 0.47
CA THR A 995 -29.57 -5.69 0.09
C THR A 995 -28.64 -6.90 -0.03
N ILE A 996 -27.51 -6.75 -0.71
CA ILE A 996 -26.42 -7.73 -0.73
C ILE A 996 -25.48 -7.40 0.44
N THR A 997 -25.49 -8.26 1.45
CA THR A 997 -24.76 -8.05 2.71
C THR A 997 -23.28 -7.86 2.47
N ASN A 998 -22.74 -6.77 2.98
CA ASN A 998 -21.30 -6.49 3.02
C ASN A 998 -20.96 -5.58 4.21
N THR A 999 -19.70 -5.42 4.48
CA THR A 999 -19.19 -4.49 5.50
C THR A 999 -19.43 -3.04 5.07
N TRP A 1000 -19.34 -2.12 6.04
CA TRP A 1000 -19.35 -0.68 5.74
C TRP A 1000 -18.10 -0.30 4.93
N LEU A 1001 -18.30 0.33 3.78
CA LEU A 1001 -17.26 0.71 2.83
C LEU A 1001 -17.35 2.19 2.48
N ASP A 1002 -16.26 2.74 1.98
CA ASP A 1002 -16.27 4.09 1.39
C ASP A 1002 -17.30 4.18 0.25
N TRP A 1003 -18.13 5.20 0.32
CA TRP A 1003 -19.32 5.36 -0.51
C TRP A 1003 -19.02 5.44 -2.02
N VAL A 1004 -17.84 5.96 -2.40
CA VAL A 1004 -17.43 6.15 -3.80
C VAL A 1004 -16.50 5.05 -4.30
N SER A 1005 -15.49 4.69 -3.50
CA SER A 1005 -14.43 3.78 -3.94
C SER A 1005 -14.62 2.33 -3.52
N GLY A 1006 -15.53 2.04 -2.59
CA GLY A 1006 -15.66 0.71 -2.01
C GLY A 1006 -14.47 0.28 -1.14
N ALA A 1007 -13.64 1.21 -0.72
CA ALA A 1007 -12.53 0.94 0.20
C ALA A 1007 -13.02 0.58 1.60
N ALA A 1008 -12.28 -0.29 2.29
CA ALA A 1008 -12.59 -0.66 3.66
C ALA A 1008 -12.48 0.54 4.62
N VAL A 1009 -13.43 0.63 5.54
CA VAL A 1009 -13.52 1.69 6.55
C VAL A 1009 -13.01 1.18 7.89
N ARG A 1010 -12.04 1.87 8.46
CA ARG A 1010 -11.52 1.61 9.82
C ARG A 1010 -11.24 2.89 10.62
N GLN A 1011 -11.65 4.03 10.10
CA GLN A 1011 -11.52 5.33 10.75
C GLN A 1011 -12.92 5.89 11.00
N GLY A 1012 -13.23 6.21 12.27
CA GLY A 1012 -14.51 6.79 12.65
C GLY A 1012 -15.62 5.77 12.89
N LEU A 1013 -15.31 4.50 13.24
CA LEU A 1013 -16.34 3.52 13.61
C LEU A 1013 -17.08 3.99 14.88
N PRO A 1014 -18.43 3.98 14.90
CA PRO A 1014 -19.22 4.28 16.10
C PRO A 1014 -18.88 3.29 17.22
N ALA A 1015 -18.61 3.79 18.41
CA ALA A 1015 -18.19 2.96 19.53
C ALA A 1015 -18.70 3.46 20.88
N LYS A 1016 -18.74 2.56 21.84
CA LYS A 1016 -18.90 2.84 23.26
C LYS A 1016 -17.99 1.96 24.10
N ILE A 1017 -17.79 2.33 25.34
CA ILE A 1017 -16.89 1.62 26.26
C ILE A 1017 -17.64 1.32 27.56
N GLU A 1018 -17.38 0.13 28.09
CA GLU A 1018 -17.92 -0.32 29.38
C GLU A 1018 -16.75 -0.82 30.23
N ARG A 1019 -16.72 -0.45 31.50
CA ARG A 1019 -15.78 -0.97 32.49
C ARG A 1019 -16.09 -2.44 32.80
N ILE A 1020 -15.04 -3.28 32.96
CA ILE A 1020 -15.20 -4.69 33.33
C ILE A 1020 -14.74 -4.90 34.76
#